data_89a6b4ef03813eeaa07b36506c93b8c5
#
_entry.id   89a6b4ef03813eeaa07b36506c93b8c5
#
_cell.length_a   1.000
_cell.length_b   1.000
_cell.length_c   1.000
_cell.angle_alpha   90.00
_cell.angle_beta   90.00
_cell.angle_gamma   90.00
#
_symmetry.space_group_name_H-M   'P 1'
#
loop_
_entity.id
_entity.type
_entity.pdbx_description
1 polymer ?
#
loop_
_entity_poly.entity_id
_entity_poly.type
_entity_poly.pdbx_seq_one_letter_code
_entity_poly.pdbx_strand_id
1 'polypeptide(L)'
;MKKIDFNRNWTCRCLTRDEEPYSVTLPHDAMRSEPRTGESVSEGNSGWYLGGDYEYTKHVFVPSEYSGKKVLIEFESVYHNAEVYINGKKAAYRPYGYTNFYVDTEGFLKYEAQNEIRVIARNSDQPNSRWYSGTGIYRPVYLWTGDQKHIPVNGIKIHTVSYAPAVIEVEIKTSCLGRVKAEVLDKENCILTQEVENTGHPSVFRMEIPNAKLWDCDHPNLYTLRATFGEDVVEETFGIRLLEWNPEKGLTINGKREILRGACVHHDNGVLGACTYPEAEERRVRILKENGYNAIRSSHYPCSKDMLDACDRQGMMMMDEYVDVWYIHKTKYDYAGYLNEWWQQDLKDMVEKDYNHPCVIMYSTGNEVAETAQKKGIELTGRMTSYLHKLDPYRPVTCGINIFFNFLSSMGMGVYSDDKAEKSAEIAEQEAKKQEKEKKKPVGSEFYNTLACLVGDYFMKIGATLPPCDWKTKDAFANMDIAGYNYGLFRYKHDLKKYPKRLILGTETFCKDAYSFWEIAKKNKRILGDFVWSGWEYIGETGDGAAEYEDYRGRMPHTRMTGNNGRIDLLGKPRAEAAYTRVAFERETGPFIAVKPVYQKENLQLTGWALSKALESWSWRGCAGEKAEVEVFARAAEVELLVNGKKAARGKVKKCRSKFHIPYEDGEITAVSYDKNGQEISRQTLMTANEETVLHIRPEQKTVKAGRLLFIPLQYGDSAGNWKPMEKHHLKVTVENATLEGLGSACSYVEGNYAQNTVDTYYGEAMAVVRAGEAGSVKITVSDEERTYTCEIPVIVAK
;
A
#
# COMPACT_ATOMS: atom_id res chain seq x y z
N MET A 1 -20.77 22.02 2.13
CA MET A 1 -21.31 21.24 3.29
C MET A 1 -20.23 21.11 4.37
N LYS A 2 -20.64 21.07 5.66
CA LYS A 2 -19.72 20.92 6.81
C LYS A 2 -19.46 19.44 7.09
N LYS A 3 -18.20 19.05 7.22
CA LYS A 3 -17.72 17.69 7.59
C LYS A 3 -17.56 17.58 9.10
N ILE A 4 -18.12 16.56 9.71
CA ILE A 4 -18.11 16.30 11.16
C ILE A 4 -17.58 14.89 11.41
N ASP A 5 -16.63 14.74 12.34
CA ASP A 5 -16.14 13.43 12.78
C ASP A 5 -17.29 12.59 13.38
N PHE A 6 -17.41 11.35 12.88
CA PHE A 6 -18.48 10.45 13.30
C PHE A 6 -17.93 9.12 13.83
N ASN A 7 -16.65 9.06 14.16
CA ASN A 7 -15.89 7.84 14.46
C ASN A 7 -16.02 7.32 15.90
N ARG A 8 -16.43 8.13 16.88
CA ARG A 8 -16.50 7.74 18.28
C ARG A 8 -17.85 7.10 18.65
N ASN A 9 -17.87 6.35 19.74
CA ASN A 9 -19.09 5.79 20.36
C ASN A 9 -19.87 4.86 19.42
N TRP A 10 -19.17 3.93 18.79
CA TRP A 10 -19.76 2.79 18.12
C TRP A 10 -19.68 1.55 19.02
N THR A 11 -20.59 0.60 18.83
CA THR A 11 -20.46 -0.77 19.34
C THR A 11 -20.29 -1.73 18.18
N CYS A 12 -19.49 -2.78 18.36
CA CYS A 12 -19.26 -3.82 17.38
C CYS A 12 -19.68 -5.17 17.97
N ARG A 13 -20.31 -6.02 17.16
CA ARG A 13 -20.71 -7.37 17.53
C ARG A 13 -20.45 -8.33 16.37
N CYS A 14 -19.86 -9.49 16.65
CA CYS A 14 -19.81 -10.59 15.69
C CYS A 14 -21.20 -11.24 15.55
N LEU A 15 -21.63 -11.52 14.31
CA LEU A 15 -22.89 -12.17 14.01
C LEU A 15 -22.74 -13.68 13.74
N THR A 16 -21.52 -14.12 13.47
CA THR A 16 -21.20 -15.52 13.12
C THR A 16 -20.63 -16.31 14.31
N ARG A 17 -20.30 -15.62 15.40
CA ARG A 17 -19.83 -16.19 16.66
C ARG A 17 -20.64 -15.62 17.82
N ASP A 18 -20.77 -16.37 18.90
CA ASP A 18 -21.45 -15.92 20.12
C ASP A 18 -20.50 -15.03 20.94
N GLU A 19 -20.46 -13.75 20.58
CA GLU A 19 -19.64 -12.73 21.23
C GLU A 19 -20.50 -11.57 21.71
N GLU A 20 -20.22 -11.07 22.93
CA GLU A 20 -20.88 -9.88 23.45
C GLU A 20 -20.48 -8.62 22.70
N PRO A 21 -21.38 -7.65 22.50
CA PRO A 21 -21.06 -6.37 21.90
C PRO A 21 -20.03 -5.61 22.72
N TYR A 22 -19.07 -4.97 22.04
CA TYR A 22 -18.03 -4.16 22.67
C TYR A 22 -17.91 -2.76 22.02
N SER A 23 -17.44 -1.80 22.82
CA SER A 23 -17.27 -0.42 22.34
C SER A 23 -16.06 -0.30 21.44
N VAL A 24 -16.20 0.45 20.34
CA VAL A 24 -15.13 0.72 19.39
C VAL A 24 -15.11 2.19 18.97
N THR A 25 -13.92 2.64 18.58
CA THR A 25 -13.70 3.89 17.85
C THR A 25 -13.21 3.54 16.45
N LEU A 26 -13.81 4.15 15.43
CA LEU A 26 -13.40 3.93 14.03
C LEU A 26 -12.14 4.75 13.69
N PRO A 27 -11.34 4.28 12.74
CA PRO A 27 -11.48 3.03 12.00
C PRO A 27 -11.26 1.79 12.88
N HIS A 28 -11.97 0.69 12.56
CA HIS A 28 -11.89 -0.56 13.28
C HIS A 28 -11.90 -1.75 12.34
N ASP A 29 -10.93 -2.62 12.49
CA ASP A 29 -10.79 -3.88 11.77
C ASP A 29 -11.05 -5.03 12.76
N ALA A 30 -12.23 -5.60 12.68
CA ALA A 30 -12.64 -6.69 13.56
C ALA A 30 -11.82 -7.98 13.32
N MET A 31 -11.41 -8.24 12.08
CA MET A 31 -10.62 -9.42 11.71
C MET A 31 -9.27 -9.46 12.42
N ARG A 32 -8.65 -8.30 12.70
CA ARG A 32 -7.33 -8.22 13.34
C ARG A 32 -7.23 -8.95 14.68
N SER A 33 -8.32 -8.99 15.45
CA SER A 33 -8.40 -9.66 16.75
C SER A 33 -8.93 -11.08 16.69
N GLU A 34 -9.35 -11.57 15.51
CA GLU A 34 -9.82 -12.93 15.35
C GLU A 34 -8.72 -13.98 15.59
N PRO A 35 -9.09 -15.20 15.96
CA PRO A 35 -8.16 -16.33 15.97
C PRO A 35 -7.63 -16.62 14.57
N ARG A 36 -6.36 -16.97 14.49
CA ARG A 36 -5.74 -17.54 13.30
C ARG A 36 -5.60 -19.04 13.51
N THR A 37 -6.26 -19.81 12.67
CA THR A 37 -6.32 -21.26 12.86
C THR A 37 -6.22 -22.00 11.53
N GLY A 38 -5.89 -23.30 11.60
CA GLY A 38 -5.95 -24.18 10.43
C GLY A 38 -7.35 -24.41 9.88
N GLU A 39 -8.40 -23.94 10.54
CA GLU A 39 -9.80 -24.02 10.07
C GLU A 39 -10.16 -22.92 9.09
N SER A 40 -9.29 -21.92 8.89
CA SER A 40 -9.51 -20.87 7.89
C SER A 40 -9.55 -21.45 6.48
N VAL A 41 -10.68 -21.29 5.80
CA VAL A 41 -10.86 -21.70 4.40
C VAL A 41 -10.17 -20.76 3.41
N SER A 42 -9.80 -19.56 3.85
CA SER A 42 -8.95 -18.64 3.08
C SER A 42 -7.47 -19.01 3.17
N GLU A 43 -7.10 -19.84 4.13
CA GLU A 43 -5.71 -20.29 4.35
C GLU A 43 -4.72 -19.10 4.34
N GLY A 44 -3.58 -19.26 3.65
CA GLY A 44 -2.57 -18.23 3.51
C GLY A 44 -3.00 -16.97 2.75
N ASN A 45 -4.10 -16.99 2.00
CA ASN A 45 -4.60 -15.78 1.33
C ASN A 45 -4.91 -14.67 2.32
N SER A 46 -5.67 -14.98 3.38
CA SER A 46 -6.02 -14.01 4.43
C SER A 46 -5.03 -13.96 5.59
N GLY A 47 -3.89 -14.67 5.53
CA GLY A 47 -3.01 -14.87 6.68
C GLY A 47 -3.63 -15.78 7.76
N TRP A 48 -4.51 -16.71 7.36
CA TRP A 48 -5.17 -17.70 8.20
C TRP A 48 -6.25 -17.17 9.16
N TYR A 49 -6.72 -15.95 8.95
CA TYR A 49 -7.88 -15.45 9.68
C TYR A 49 -9.17 -16.10 9.19
N LEU A 50 -10.15 -16.25 10.10
CA LEU A 50 -11.39 -16.95 9.79
C LEU A 50 -12.35 -16.10 8.94
N GLY A 51 -12.40 -14.81 9.19
CA GLY A 51 -13.45 -13.94 8.69
C GLY A 51 -14.74 -14.07 9.50
N GLY A 52 -15.70 -13.18 9.25
CA GLY A 52 -16.98 -13.21 9.94
C GLY A 52 -17.86 -12.04 9.56
N ASP A 53 -19.14 -12.13 9.86
CA ASP A 53 -20.08 -11.01 9.72
C ASP A 53 -20.10 -10.19 11.00
N TYR A 54 -20.04 -8.86 10.84
CA TYR A 54 -20.01 -7.95 11.98
C TYR A 54 -21.06 -6.86 11.85
N GLU A 55 -21.71 -6.55 12.96
CA GLU A 55 -22.67 -5.46 13.11
C GLU A 55 -22.07 -4.33 13.92
N TYR A 56 -22.09 -3.14 13.36
CA TYR A 56 -21.71 -1.90 14.04
C TYR A 56 -22.95 -1.10 14.31
N THR A 57 -23.14 -0.63 15.55
CA THR A 57 -24.30 0.17 15.95
C THR A 57 -23.85 1.46 16.61
N LYS A 58 -24.51 2.56 16.25
CA LYS A 58 -24.36 3.87 16.87
C LYS A 58 -25.71 4.48 17.18
N HIS A 59 -25.86 4.94 18.40
CA HIS A 59 -27.01 5.75 18.82
C HIS A 59 -26.62 7.22 18.85
N VAL A 60 -27.40 8.07 18.19
CA VAL A 60 -27.13 9.51 18.09
C VAL A 60 -28.42 10.31 18.25
N PHE A 61 -28.40 11.32 19.15
CA PHE A 61 -29.46 12.31 19.23
C PHE A 61 -29.30 13.32 18.06
N VAL A 62 -30.35 13.52 17.30
CA VAL A 62 -30.38 14.48 16.19
C VAL A 62 -31.25 15.65 16.55
N PRO A 63 -30.66 16.84 16.80
CA PRO A 63 -31.42 18.04 17.19
C PRO A 63 -32.30 18.58 16.04
N SER A 64 -33.28 19.43 16.39
CA SER A 64 -34.17 20.10 15.42
C SER A 64 -33.45 20.95 14.38
N GLU A 65 -32.29 21.49 14.72
CA GLU A 65 -31.48 22.31 13.78
C GLU A 65 -31.04 21.58 12.51
N TYR A 66 -31.10 20.26 12.50
CA TYR A 66 -30.83 19.42 11.31
C TYR A 66 -32.09 19.26 10.44
N SER A 67 -33.28 19.64 10.94
CA SER A 67 -34.51 19.58 10.15
C SER A 67 -34.45 20.53 8.95
N GLY A 68 -34.71 20.01 7.77
CA GLY A 68 -34.62 20.78 6.51
C GLY A 68 -33.21 20.98 5.95
N LYS A 69 -32.18 20.47 6.61
CA LYS A 69 -30.81 20.42 6.07
C LYS A 69 -30.59 19.14 5.27
N LYS A 70 -29.66 19.21 4.31
CA LYS A 70 -29.09 18.02 3.69
C LYS A 70 -28.13 17.37 4.68
N VAL A 71 -28.35 16.09 5.00
CA VAL A 71 -27.50 15.32 5.90
C VAL A 71 -27.10 14.03 5.20
N LEU A 72 -25.78 13.79 5.10
CA LEU A 72 -25.23 12.57 4.52
C LEU A 72 -24.29 11.91 5.53
N ILE A 73 -24.25 10.58 5.50
CA ILE A 73 -23.21 9.81 6.20
C ILE A 73 -22.25 9.31 5.14
N GLU A 74 -20.97 9.69 5.23
CA GLU A 74 -19.90 9.16 4.42
C GLU A 74 -19.24 8.00 5.14
N PHE A 75 -19.18 6.85 4.49
CA PHE A 75 -18.30 5.74 4.85
C PHE A 75 -17.14 5.75 3.85
N GLU A 76 -15.91 5.99 4.29
CA GLU A 76 -14.77 5.95 3.38
C GLU A 76 -14.46 4.53 2.91
N SER A 77 -14.80 3.51 3.70
CA SER A 77 -14.88 2.12 3.26
C SER A 77 -15.46 1.21 4.36
N VAL A 78 -16.12 0.14 3.92
CA VAL A 78 -16.60 -0.96 4.78
C VAL A 78 -16.34 -2.28 4.06
N TYR A 79 -15.51 -3.16 4.59
CA TYR A 79 -15.24 -4.46 3.98
C TYR A 79 -16.09 -5.55 4.61
N HIS A 80 -16.94 -6.22 3.82
CA HIS A 80 -17.54 -5.87 2.52
C HIS A 80 -19.02 -6.19 2.53
N ASN A 81 -19.70 -6.09 1.37
CA ASN A 81 -21.16 -6.28 1.29
C ASN A 81 -21.91 -5.49 2.36
N ALA A 82 -21.54 -4.20 2.48
CA ALA A 82 -22.06 -3.32 3.53
C ALA A 82 -23.56 -3.06 3.38
N GLU A 83 -24.31 -3.30 4.43
CA GLU A 83 -25.73 -2.93 4.56
C GLU A 83 -25.86 -1.86 5.64
N VAL A 84 -26.41 -0.71 5.28
CA VAL A 84 -26.63 0.39 6.24
C VAL A 84 -28.11 0.54 6.53
N TYR A 85 -28.44 0.56 7.82
CA TYR A 85 -29.81 0.76 8.31
C TYR A 85 -29.87 2.01 9.19
N ILE A 86 -30.93 2.79 9.05
CA ILE A 86 -31.24 3.92 9.92
C ILE A 86 -32.64 3.69 10.50
N ASN A 87 -32.74 3.64 11.83
CA ASN A 87 -34.00 3.37 12.55
C ASN A 87 -34.72 2.08 12.06
N GLY A 88 -33.96 1.02 11.81
CA GLY A 88 -34.43 -0.28 11.36
C GLY A 88 -34.79 -0.38 9.87
N LYS A 89 -34.71 0.72 9.10
CA LYS A 89 -34.94 0.72 7.64
C LYS A 89 -33.63 0.69 6.89
N LYS A 90 -33.54 -0.16 5.87
CA LYS A 90 -32.34 -0.24 4.99
C LYS A 90 -32.22 1.05 4.19
N ALA A 91 -31.13 1.78 4.38
CA ALA A 91 -30.82 3.05 3.75
C ALA A 91 -29.84 2.91 2.59
N ALA A 92 -28.89 1.96 2.67
CA ALA A 92 -27.92 1.72 1.60
C ALA A 92 -27.44 0.27 1.58
N TYR A 93 -26.90 -0.12 0.41
CA TYR A 93 -26.13 -1.35 0.19
C TYR A 93 -24.93 -1.04 -0.68
N ARG A 94 -23.76 -1.54 -0.29
CA ARG A 94 -22.52 -1.38 -1.06
C ARG A 94 -21.73 -2.68 -1.02
N PRO A 95 -21.61 -3.42 -2.16
CA PRO A 95 -20.89 -4.68 -2.17
C PRO A 95 -19.36 -4.49 -2.20
N TYR A 96 -18.84 -3.45 -2.87
CA TYR A 96 -17.40 -3.21 -2.99
C TYR A 96 -16.82 -2.60 -1.71
N GLY A 97 -15.85 -3.28 -1.15
CA GLY A 97 -15.29 -2.97 0.16
C GLY A 97 -14.15 -1.95 0.17
N TYR A 98 -13.84 -1.26 -0.94
CA TYR A 98 -12.66 -0.40 -1.06
C TYR A 98 -12.94 1.04 -1.54
N THR A 99 -14.17 1.35 -1.96
CA THR A 99 -14.57 2.71 -2.32
C THR A 99 -15.37 3.38 -1.23
N ASN A 100 -15.25 4.70 -1.14
CA ASN A 100 -16.13 5.50 -0.30
C ASN A 100 -17.55 5.58 -0.90
N PHE A 101 -18.55 5.70 -0.03
CA PHE A 101 -19.95 5.90 -0.43
C PHE A 101 -20.69 6.79 0.56
N TYR A 102 -21.76 7.38 0.09
CA TYR A 102 -22.57 8.33 0.85
C TYR A 102 -23.98 7.79 1.03
N VAL A 103 -24.49 7.88 2.26
CA VAL A 103 -25.85 7.50 2.63
C VAL A 103 -26.66 8.78 2.85
N ASP A 104 -27.63 9.00 1.98
CA ASP A 104 -28.60 10.07 2.17
C ASP A 104 -29.57 9.72 3.31
N THR A 105 -29.65 10.58 4.30
CA THR A 105 -30.46 10.30 5.48
C THR A 105 -31.87 10.86 5.38
N GLU A 106 -32.26 11.50 4.28
CA GLU A 106 -33.58 12.08 4.06
C GLU A 106 -34.67 11.01 4.17
N GLY A 107 -35.68 11.28 5.00
CA GLY A 107 -36.79 10.33 5.28
C GLY A 107 -36.46 9.20 6.25
N PHE A 108 -35.23 9.11 6.76
CA PHE A 108 -34.81 8.11 7.75
C PHE A 108 -34.62 8.68 9.14
N LEU A 109 -34.10 9.93 9.26
CA LEU A 109 -33.82 10.55 10.56
C LEU A 109 -35.10 11.06 11.25
N LYS A 110 -35.11 10.90 12.58
CA LYS A 110 -36.08 11.51 13.50
C LYS A 110 -35.38 12.67 14.21
N TYR A 111 -36.00 13.83 14.18
CA TYR A 111 -35.47 15.02 14.84
C TYR A 111 -35.96 15.11 16.29
N GLU A 112 -35.20 15.77 17.17
CA GLU A 112 -35.43 15.83 18.62
C GLU A 112 -35.56 14.42 19.25
N ALA A 113 -34.84 13.44 18.72
CA ALA A 113 -34.93 12.06 19.11
C ALA A 113 -33.60 11.31 18.93
N GLN A 114 -33.47 10.21 19.64
CA GLN A 114 -32.42 9.22 19.42
C GLN A 114 -32.68 8.49 18.10
N ASN A 115 -31.62 8.34 17.31
CA ASN A 115 -31.59 7.56 16.08
C ASN A 115 -30.58 6.44 16.22
N GLU A 116 -30.91 5.28 15.67
CA GLU A 116 -30.03 4.16 15.53
C GLU A 116 -29.47 4.09 14.11
N ILE A 117 -28.15 4.05 14.00
CA ILE A 117 -27.44 3.77 12.75
C ILE A 117 -26.76 2.42 12.91
N ARG A 118 -27.11 1.49 12.04
CA ARG A 118 -26.58 0.12 12.08
C ARG A 118 -25.96 -0.23 10.74
N VAL A 119 -24.73 -0.76 10.79
CA VAL A 119 -23.97 -1.18 9.61
C VAL A 119 -23.60 -2.64 9.76
N ILE A 120 -23.91 -3.47 8.76
CA ILE A 120 -23.51 -4.87 8.72
C ILE A 120 -22.45 -5.02 7.65
N ALA A 121 -21.28 -5.50 8.02
CA ALA A 121 -20.20 -5.91 7.13
C ALA A 121 -20.20 -7.44 7.05
N ARG A 122 -20.42 -8.00 5.86
CA ARG A 122 -20.53 -9.45 5.66
C ARG A 122 -19.25 -9.99 5.04
N ASN A 123 -18.45 -10.69 5.84
CA ASN A 123 -17.18 -11.29 5.43
C ASN A 123 -17.04 -12.76 5.89
N SER A 124 -18.16 -13.45 6.11
CA SER A 124 -18.17 -14.88 6.45
C SER A 124 -18.02 -15.79 5.22
N ASP A 125 -18.42 -15.31 4.04
CA ASP A 125 -18.24 -16.05 2.79
C ASP A 125 -16.77 -15.98 2.36
N GLN A 126 -16.03 -17.08 2.57
CA GLN A 126 -14.61 -17.21 2.34
C GLN A 126 -14.29 -18.42 1.44
N PRO A 127 -13.21 -18.38 0.61
CA PRO A 127 -12.29 -17.27 0.36
C PRO A 127 -12.90 -16.21 -0.58
N ASN A 128 -12.71 -14.94 -0.27
CA ASN A 128 -13.18 -13.81 -1.11
C ASN A 128 -12.08 -12.82 -1.51
N SER A 129 -10.84 -13.07 -1.11
CA SER A 129 -9.68 -12.26 -1.39
C SER A 129 -8.43 -13.14 -1.48
N ARG A 130 -7.38 -12.66 -2.15
CA ARG A 130 -6.06 -13.30 -2.18
C ARG A 130 -5.09 -12.75 -1.13
N TRP A 131 -5.47 -11.69 -0.43
CA TRP A 131 -4.70 -11.00 0.62
C TRP A 131 -5.57 -10.77 1.86
N TYR A 132 -4.98 -10.22 2.91
CA TYR A 132 -5.70 -9.81 4.10
C TYR A 132 -6.58 -8.59 3.81
N SER A 133 -7.87 -8.78 3.85
CA SER A 133 -8.85 -7.72 3.56
C SER A 133 -9.21 -6.86 4.78
N GLY A 134 -9.06 -7.41 5.99
CA GLY A 134 -9.74 -6.89 7.17
C GLY A 134 -11.25 -7.14 7.12
N THR A 135 -11.97 -6.73 8.16
CA THR A 135 -13.45 -6.80 8.23
C THR A 135 -14.01 -5.63 9.01
N GLY A 136 -15.04 -5.00 8.47
CA GLY A 136 -15.80 -3.96 9.17
C GLY A 136 -15.54 -2.55 8.62
N ILE A 137 -15.76 -1.54 9.48
CA ILE A 137 -15.59 -0.13 9.13
C ILE A 137 -14.13 0.25 9.37
N TYR A 138 -13.25 -0.12 8.45
CA TYR A 138 -11.80 -0.01 8.59
C TYR A 138 -11.21 1.32 8.10
N ARG A 139 -12.04 2.22 7.55
CA ARG A 139 -11.72 3.62 7.21
C ARG A 139 -12.68 4.56 7.94
N PRO A 140 -12.32 5.86 8.06
CA PRO A 140 -13.16 6.81 8.81
C PRO A 140 -14.59 6.97 8.30
N VAL A 141 -15.47 7.41 9.22
CA VAL A 141 -16.86 7.78 8.94
C VAL A 141 -17.08 9.25 9.30
N TYR A 142 -17.79 9.95 8.43
CA TYR A 142 -18.10 11.36 8.62
C TYR A 142 -19.59 11.64 8.42
N LEU A 143 -20.09 12.63 9.15
CA LEU A 143 -21.39 13.22 8.93
C LEU A 143 -21.22 14.53 8.15
N TRP A 144 -21.93 14.68 7.06
CA TRP A 144 -21.96 15.92 6.28
C TRP A 144 -23.28 16.61 6.44
N THR A 145 -23.24 17.93 6.70
CA THR A 145 -24.44 18.75 6.84
C THR A 145 -24.37 19.98 5.94
N GLY A 146 -25.47 20.28 5.27
CA GLY A 146 -25.58 21.46 4.41
C GLY A 146 -26.93 22.11 4.54
N ASP A 147 -26.96 23.43 4.59
CA ASP A 147 -28.22 24.20 4.53
C ASP A 147 -28.86 24.10 3.13
N GLN A 148 -30.02 24.76 2.90
CA GLN A 148 -30.68 24.80 1.60
C GLN A 148 -29.74 25.25 0.48
N LYS A 149 -28.90 26.26 0.77
CA LYS A 149 -27.84 26.72 -0.12
C LYS A 149 -26.51 26.09 0.31
N HIS A 150 -26.00 25.11 -0.44
CA HIS A 150 -24.74 24.47 -0.16
C HIS A 150 -24.01 24.04 -1.43
N ILE A 151 -22.71 23.80 -1.31
CA ILE A 151 -21.87 23.11 -2.27
C ILE A 151 -21.91 21.62 -1.93
N PRO A 152 -22.41 20.74 -2.81
CA PRO A 152 -22.47 19.31 -2.56
C PRO A 152 -21.08 18.71 -2.28
N VAL A 153 -21.02 17.58 -1.58
CA VAL A 153 -19.79 16.81 -1.44
C VAL A 153 -19.28 16.41 -2.83
N ASN A 154 -17.98 16.49 -3.06
CA ASN A 154 -17.33 16.33 -4.38
C ASN A 154 -17.86 17.31 -5.46
N GLY A 155 -18.44 18.42 -5.04
CA GLY A 155 -18.97 19.46 -5.93
C GLY A 155 -17.93 20.39 -6.53
N ILE A 156 -16.65 20.29 -6.12
CA ILE A 156 -15.55 21.11 -6.62
C ILE A 156 -14.60 20.23 -7.41
N LYS A 157 -14.29 20.65 -8.65
CA LYS A 157 -13.28 20.01 -9.49
C LYS A 157 -12.26 21.02 -9.94
N ILE A 158 -10.97 20.71 -9.79
CA ILE A 158 -9.86 21.60 -10.11
C ILE A 158 -8.89 20.89 -11.03
N HIS A 159 -8.56 21.49 -12.18
CA HIS A 159 -7.50 20.98 -13.04
C HIS A 159 -6.61 22.10 -13.57
N THR A 160 -5.37 21.75 -13.86
CA THR A 160 -4.38 22.66 -14.44
C THR A 160 -4.50 22.65 -15.95
N VAL A 161 -4.76 23.82 -16.53
CA VAL A 161 -4.85 24.03 -17.98
C VAL A 161 -3.47 24.30 -18.58
N SER A 162 -2.65 25.07 -17.87
CA SER A 162 -1.30 25.47 -18.27
C SER A 162 -0.45 25.69 -17.04
N TYR A 163 0.87 25.49 -17.15
CA TYR A 163 1.82 25.77 -16.07
C TYR A 163 2.68 27.03 -16.32
N ALA A 164 2.71 27.56 -17.55
CA ALA A 164 3.47 28.76 -17.94
C ALA A 164 2.75 29.56 -19.04
N PRO A 165 1.92 30.56 -18.70
CA PRO A 165 1.48 30.96 -17.35
C PRO A 165 0.69 29.85 -16.65
N ALA A 166 0.68 29.86 -15.32
CA ALA A 166 -0.07 28.89 -14.55
C ALA A 166 -1.57 29.25 -14.55
N VAL A 167 -2.37 28.41 -15.20
CA VAL A 167 -3.83 28.58 -15.31
C VAL A 167 -4.52 27.33 -14.80
N ILE A 168 -5.45 27.51 -13.87
CA ILE A 168 -6.37 26.47 -13.41
C ILE A 168 -7.78 26.72 -13.90
N GLU A 169 -8.53 25.67 -14.10
CA GLU A 169 -9.97 25.71 -14.30
C GLU A 169 -10.64 25.02 -13.11
N VAL A 170 -11.62 25.72 -12.53
CA VAL A 170 -12.36 25.31 -11.34
C VAL A 170 -13.83 25.19 -11.68
N GLU A 171 -14.41 24.02 -11.55
CA GLU A 171 -15.84 23.76 -11.68
C GLU A 171 -16.44 23.63 -10.27
N ILE A 172 -17.47 24.43 -9.97
CA ILE A 172 -18.20 24.39 -8.68
C ILE A 172 -19.68 24.12 -8.93
N LYS A 173 -20.18 23.01 -8.42
CA LYS A 173 -21.61 22.67 -8.36
C LYS A 173 -22.23 23.28 -7.11
N THR A 174 -23.48 23.74 -7.20
CA THR A 174 -24.25 24.27 -6.08
C THR A 174 -25.64 23.64 -6.03
N SER A 175 -26.27 23.61 -4.87
CA SER A 175 -27.61 23.05 -4.65
C SER A 175 -28.74 23.83 -5.31
N CYS A 176 -28.52 25.12 -5.60
CA CYS A 176 -29.50 26.01 -6.25
C CYS A 176 -28.77 27.18 -6.94
N LEU A 177 -29.50 28.04 -7.60
CA LEU A 177 -29.00 29.27 -8.25
C LEU A 177 -28.49 30.28 -7.23
N GLY A 178 -27.50 31.07 -7.60
CA GLY A 178 -26.97 32.19 -6.82
C GLY A 178 -25.50 32.44 -7.07
N ARG A 179 -24.94 33.40 -6.36
CA ARG A 179 -23.56 33.85 -6.51
C ARG A 179 -22.61 32.90 -5.84
N VAL A 180 -21.58 32.50 -6.58
CA VAL A 180 -20.47 31.62 -6.10
C VAL A 180 -19.20 32.46 -6.11
N LYS A 181 -18.44 32.40 -5.00
CA LYS A 181 -17.12 33.02 -4.86
C LYS A 181 -16.07 31.93 -4.76
N ALA A 182 -14.98 32.07 -5.51
CA ALA A 182 -13.81 31.19 -5.45
C ALA A 182 -12.56 32.01 -5.09
N GLU A 183 -11.84 31.58 -4.07
CA GLU A 183 -10.61 32.20 -3.59
C GLU A 183 -9.48 31.16 -3.60
N VAL A 184 -8.33 31.56 -4.17
CA VAL A 184 -7.12 30.74 -4.12
C VAL A 184 -6.22 31.25 -3.01
N LEU A 185 -5.81 30.34 -2.11
CA LEU A 185 -4.94 30.67 -0.98
C LEU A 185 -3.60 29.95 -1.11
N ASP A 186 -2.48 30.69 -0.93
CA ASP A 186 -1.17 30.14 -0.64
C ASP A 186 -1.00 30.13 0.89
N LYS A 187 -1.18 28.97 1.51
CA LYS A 187 -1.37 28.79 2.96
C LYS A 187 -2.60 29.58 3.43
N GLU A 188 -2.42 30.61 4.25
CA GLU A 188 -3.51 31.46 4.75
C GLU A 188 -3.73 32.73 3.91
N ASN A 189 -2.84 33.03 2.96
CA ASN A 189 -2.89 34.25 2.17
C ASN A 189 -3.76 34.06 0.93
N CYS A 190 -4.85 34.83 0.83
CA CYS A 190 -5.65 34.89 -0.40
C CYS A 190 -4.87 35.63 -1.48
N ILE A 191 -4.56 34.94 -2.59
CA ILE A 191 -3.76 35.46 -3.71
C ILE A 191 -4.62 35.80 -4.92
N LEU A 192 -5.82 35.26 -5.01
CA LEU A 192 -6.75 35.53 -6.12
C LEU A 192 -8.19 35.27 -5.69
N THR A 193 -9.10 36.14 -6.16
CA THR A 193 -10.55 36.00 -5.92
C THR A 193 -11.29 36.20 -7.21
N GLN A 194 -12.30 35.37 -7.47
CA GLN A 194 -13.29 35.58 -8.55
C GLN A 194 -14.69 35.23 -8.04
N GLU A 195 -15.69 35.88 -8.64
CA GLU A 195 -17.12 35.62 -8.37
C GLU A 195 -17.87 35.40 -9.68
N VAL A 196 -18.83 34.50 -9.66
CA VAL A 196 -19.70 34.19 -10.81
C VAL A 196 -21.13 33.94 -10.32
N GLU A 197 -22.12 34.36 -11.12
CA GLU A 197 -23.52 33.99 -10.89
C GLU A 197 -23.80 32.61 -11.52
N ASN A 198 -24.24 31.64 -10.68
CA ASN A 198 -24.68 30.36 -11.19
C ASN A 198 -26.04 30.44 -11.86
N THR A 199 -26.10 30.05 -13.14
CA THR A 199 -27.29 30.12 -14.00
C THR A 199 -27.96 28.74 -14.24
N GLY A 200 -27.68 27.73 -13.40
CA GLY A 200 -28.25 26.37 -13.48
C GLY A 200 -27.31 25.31 -13.98
N HIS A 201 -26.09 25.69 -14.35
CA HIS A 201 -24.97 24.77 -14.65
C HIS A 201 -23.86 24.95 -13.61
N PRO A 202 -22.92 24.02 -13.51
CA PRO A 202 -21.74 24.27 -12.68
C PRO A 202 -21.07 25.58 -13.00
N SER A 203 -20.70 26.36 -11.97
CA SER A 203 -19.95 27.61 -12.16
C SER A 203 -18.51 27.26 -12.55
N VAL A 204 -18.03 27.82 -13.67
CA VAL A 204 -16.68 27.58 -14.18
C VAL A 204 -15.85 28.84 -14.02
N PHE A 205 -14.70 28.71 -13.36
CA PHE A 205 -13.72 29.77 -13.16
C PHE A 205 -12.44 29.41 -13.90
N ARG A 206 -11.90 30.32 -14.69
CA ARG A 206 -10.58 30.20 -15.28
C ARG A 206 -9.66 31.22 -14.63
N MET A 207 -8.70 30.73 -13.85
CA MET A 207 -7.89 31.52 -12.94
C MET A 207 -6.42 31.43 -13.29
N GLU A 208 -5.77 32.55 -13.60
CA GLU A 208 -4.34 32.65 -13.78
C GLU A 208 -3.69 32.97 -12.43
N ILE A 209 -2.80 32.07 -11.99
CA ILE A 209 -2.15 32.15 -10.66
C ILE A 209 -0.80 32.85 -10.82
N PRO A 210 -0.65 34.08 -10.27
CA PRO A 210 0.61 34.80 -10.39
C PRO A 210 1.72 34.15 -9.57
N ASN A 211 2.91 34.05 -10.14
CA ASN A 211 4.10 33.48 -9.47
C ASN A 211 3.85 32.08 -8.87
N ALA A 212 3.09 31.26 -9.57
CA ALA A 212 2.69 29.94 -9.10
C ALA A 212 3.88 29.04 -8.76
N LYS A 213 3.79 28.42 -7.60
CA LYS A 213 4.66 27.29 -7.18
C LYS A 213 4.03 26.00 -7.68
N LEU A 214 4.70 25.33 -8.61
CA LEU A 214 4.17 24.10 -9.20
C LEU A 214 4.32 22.92 -8.25
N TRP A 215 3.44 21.94 -8.40
CA TRP A 215 3.56 20.65 -7.73
C TRP A 215 4.36 19.68 -8.58
N ASP A 216 5.38 19.04 -8.02
CA ASP A 216 6.09 17.89 -8.55
C ASP A 216 6.62 17.02 -7.39
N CYS A 217 7.31 15.91 -7.71
CA CYS A 217 7.82 15.00 -6.68
C CYS A 217 8.89 15.62 -5.76
N ASP A 218 9.65 16.59 -6.27
CA ASP A 218 10.73 17.26 -5.51
C ASP A 218 10.22 18.53 -4.80
N HIS A 219 9.14 19.13 -5.33
CA HIS A 219 8.51 20.36 -4.85
C HIS A 219 6.99 20.20 -4.72
N PRO A 220 6.49 19.51 -3.70
CA PRO A 220 5.07 19.22 -3.55
C PRO A 220 4.28 20.43 -3.01
N ASN A 221 4.26 21.54 -3.78
CA ASN A 221 3.57 22.75 -3.39
C ASN A 221 2.06 22.60 -3.53
N LEU A 222 1.33 22.91 -2.49
CA LEU A 222 -0.12 22.83 -2.42
C LEU A 222 -0.73 24.20 -2.17
N TYR A 223 -1.93 24.40 -2.71
CA TYR A 223 -2.81 25.55 -2.52
C TYR A 223 -4.14 25.07 -1.93
N THR A 224 -4.89 26.01 -1.40
CA THR A 224 -6.28 25.79 -0.98
C THR A 224 -7.20 26.62 -1.88
N LEU A 225 -8.21 25.97 -2.45
CA LEU A 225 -9.36 26.67 -3.02
C LEU A 225 -10.43 26.77 -1.94
N ARG A 226 -10.84 28.01 -1.62
CA ARG A 226 -11.99 28.30 -0.77
C ARG A 226 -13.16 28.73 -1.65
N ALA A 227 -14.21 27.92 -1.64
CA ALA A 227 -15.45 28.21 -2.35
C ALA A 227 -16.54 28.64 -1.37
N THR A 228 -17.23 29.75 -1.64
CA THR A 228 -18.32 30.25 -0.81
C THR A 228 -19.60 30.32 -1.63
N PHE A 229 -20.68 29.77 -1.07
CA PHE A 229 -22.03 29.85 -1.63
C PHE A 229 -23.05 30.08 -0.51
N GLY A 230 -23.57 31.31 -0.41
CA GLY A 230 -24.33 31.74 0.75
C GLY A 230 -23.50 31.74 2.01
N GLU A 231 -23.94 31.00 3.04
CA GLU A 231 -23.21 30.78 4.28
C GLU A 231 -22.30 29.54 4.23
N ASP A 232 -22.40 28.72 3.16
CA ASP A 232 -21.59 27.51 3.02
C ASP A 232 -20.20 27.85 2.48
N VAL A 233 -19.18 27.42 3.20
CA VAL A 233 -17.76 27.55 2.84
C VAL A 233 -17.13 26.18 2.77
N VAL A 234 -16.55 25.84 1.63
CA VAL A 234 -15.87 24.58 1.38
C VAL A 234 -14.43 24.88 0.95
N GLU A 235 -13.49 24.16 1.53
CA GLU A 235 -12.08 24.24 1.18
C GLU A 235 -11.62 22.94 0.55
N GLU A 236 -10.88 23.04 -0.58
CA GLU A 236 -10.26 21.93 -1.29
C GLU A 236 -8.77 22.19 -1.47
N THR A 237 -7.96 21.22 -1.12
CA THR A 237 -6.51 21.26 -1.36
C THR A 237 -6.20 20.80 -2.78
N PHE A 238 -5.31 21.50 -3.48
CA PHE A 238 -4.89 21.13 -4.81
C PHE A 238 -3.43 21.51 -5.08
N GLY A 239 -2.83 20.91 -6.11
CA GLY A 239 -1.51 21.27 -6.62
C GLY A 239 -1.58 21.68 -8.09
N ILE A 240 -0.81 22.69 -8.48
CA ILE A 240 -0.73 23.14 -9.87
C ILE A 240 0.28 22.27 -10.60
N ARG A 241 -0.19 21.34 -11.44
CA ARG A 241 0.64 20.49 -12.27
C ARG A 241 -0.02 20.14 -13.59
N LEU A 242 0.73 20.21 -14.68
CA LEU A 242 0.29 19.72 -15.99
C LEU A 242 0.90 18.35 -16.24
N LEU A 243 0.04 17.35 -16.40
CA LEU A 243 0.41 15.97 -16.74
C LEU A 243 0.22 15.75 -18.24
N GLU A 244 1.26 15.26 -18.92
CA GLU A 244 1.18 14.88 -20.33
C GLU A 244 1.79 13.50 -20.55
N TRP A 245 1.24 12.73 -21.49
CA TRP A 245 1.77 11.43 -21.91
C TRP A 245 1.70 11.30 -23.43
N ASN A 246 2.84 11.09 -24.06
CA ASN A 246 2.92 10.89 -25.49
C ASN A 246 4.21 10.14 -25.88
N PRO A 247 4.28 9.54 -27.08
CA PRO A 247 5.43 8.75 -27.50
C PRO A 247 6.73 9.54 -27.65
N GLU A 248 6.65 10.82 -27.90
CA GLU A 248 7.80 11.71 -28.16
C GLU A 248 8.50 12.15 -26.88
N LYS A 249 7.71 12.44 -25.83
CA LYS A 249 8.21 12.95 -24.55
C LYS A 249 8.19 11.91 -23.44
N GLY A 250 7.31 10.89 -23.54
CA GLY A 250 6.98 9.95 -22.47
C GLY A 250 5.96 10.55 -21.51
N LEU A 251 6.06 10.23 -20.22
CA LEU A 251 5.29 10.85 -19.14
C LEU A 251 6.02 12.12 -18.70
N THR A 252 5.31 13.24 -18.67
CA THR A 252 5.87 14.52 -18.20
C THR A 252 4.98 15.17 -17.16
N ILE A 253 5.61 15.79 -16.18
CA ILE A 253 4.97 16.70 -15.21
C ILE A 253 5.61 18.07 -15.41
N ASN A 254 4.78 19.08 -15.70
CA ASN A 254 5.23 20.44 -15.98
C ASN A 254 6.31 20.50 -17.09
N GLY A 255 6.14 19.68 -18.14
CA GLY A 255 7.08 19.57 -19.26
C GLY A 255 8.37 18.78 -18.97
N LYS A 256 8.67 18.42 -17.72
CA LYS A 256 9.83 17.59 -17.33
C LYS A 256 9.46 16.13 -17.39
N ARG A 257 10.28 15.32 -18.08
CA ARG A 257 10.10 13.87 -18.14
C ARG A 257 10.28 13.24 -16.77
N GLU A 258 9.32 12.42 -16.36
CA GLU A 258 9.41 11.56 -15.18
C GLU A 258 9.54 10.09 -15.58
N ILE A 259 10.35 9.35 -14.82
CA ILE A 259 10.43 7.88 -14.87
C ILE A 259 9.92 7.38 -13.53
N LEU A 260 8.84 6.61 -13.56
CA LEU A 260 8.25 6.07 -12.33
C LEU A 260 9.16 5.00 -11.74
N ARG A 261 9.58 5.21 -10.52
CA ARG A 261 10.27 4.25 -9.65
C ARG A 261 9.23 3.80 -8.64
N GLY A 262 8.37 2.86 -9.07
CA GLY A 262 7.14 2.53 -8.39
C GLY A 262 7.28 1.37 -7.41
N ALA A 263 6.39 1.38 -6.44
CA ALA A 263 6.17 0.33 -5.45
C ALA A 263 4.71 -0.10 -5.48
N CYS A 264 4.42 -1.40 -5.62
CA CYS A 264 3.11 -1.96 -5.32
C CYS A 264 2.93 -2.03 -3.80
N VAL A 265 1.79 -1.57 -3.30
CA VAL A 265 1.50 -1.46 -1.87
C VAL A 265 0.06 -1.88 -1.60
N HIS A 266 -0.14 -2.83 -0.68
CA HIS A 266 -1.45 -3.21 -0.16
C HIS A 266 -1.96 -2.17 0.87
N HIS A 267 -3.27 -2.23 1.20
CA HIS A 267 -3.88 -1.25 2.09
C HIS A 267 -3.60 -1.50 3.57
N ASP A 268 -3.29 -2.75 3.95
CA ASP A 268 -3.02 -3.06 5.35
C ASP A 268 -1.81 -2.30 5.89
N ASN A 269 -1.90 -1.89 7.14
CA ASN A 269 -0.86 -1.19 7.89
C ASN A 269 -0.12 -2.15 8.85
N GLY A 270 0.12 -3.39 8.42
CA GLY A 270 0.85 -4.40 9.18
C GLY A 270 0.18 -4.68 10.53
N VAL A 271 0.87 -4.34 11.63
CA VAL A 271 0.36 -4.60 12.99
C VAL A 271 -0.95 -3.88 13.33
N LEU A 272 -1.38 -2.92 12.53
CA LEU A 272 -2.65 -2.21 12.65
C LEU A 272 -3.79 -2.88 11.86
N GLY A 273 -3.51 -3.99 11.17
CA GLY A 273 -4.48 -4.62 10.26
C GLY A 273 -4.85 -3.70 9.10
N ALA A 274 -6.09 -3.73 8.65
CA ALA A 274 -6.60 -2.90 7.58
C ALA A 274 -6.89 -1.45 7.98
N CYS A 275 -6.86 -1.12 9.28
CA CYS A 275 -7.20 0.22 9.77
C CYS A 275 -6.35 1.31 9.11
N THR A 276 -7.01 2.32 8.56
CA THR A 276 -6.37 3.48 7.93
C THR A 276 -6.27 4.63 8.93
N TYR A 277 -5.07 5.15 9.10
CA TYR A 277 -4.78 6.31 9.95
C TYR A 277 -3.84 7.27 9.22
N PRO A 278 -4.07 8.60 9.30
CA PRO A 278 -3.21 9.58 8.63
C PRO A 278 -1.72 9.41 8.96
N GLU A 279 -1.39 9.13 10.24
CA GLU A 279 0.00 8.96 10.68
C GLU A 279 0.66 7.72 10.08
N ALA A 280 -0.11 6.63 9.90
CA ALA A 280 0.38 5.40 9.30
C ALA A 280 0.67 5.59 7.80
N GLU A 281 -0.23 6.26 7.09
CA GLU A 281 -0.07 6.54 5.66
C GLU A 281 1.05 7.56 5.41
N GLU A 282 1.15 8.62 6.22
CA GLU A 282 2.28 9.56 6.14
C GLU A 282 3.63 8.87 6.37
N ARG A 283 3.69 8.00 7.37
CA ARG A 283 4.87 7.20 7.66
C ARG A 283 5.25 6.31 6.48
N ARG A 284 4.27 5.61 5.89
CA ARG A 284 4.47 4.71 4.75
C ARG A 284 5.03 5.45 3.54
N VAL A 285 4.40 6.57 3.16
CA VAL A 285 4.84 7.41 2.03
C VAL A 285 6.25 7.95 2.27
N ARG A 286 6.54 8.44 3.48
CA ARG A 286 7.86 8.95 3.86
C ARG A 286 8.94 7.88 3.68
N ILE A 287 8.72 6.70 4.26
CA ILE A 287 9.71 5.61 4.20
C ILE A 287 9.93 5.13 2.76
N LEU A 288 8.88 5.00 1.96
CA LEU A 288 9.01 4.66 0.53
C LEU A 288 9.84 5.70 -0.21
N LYS A 289 9.56 6.99 0.01
CA LYS A 289 10.30 8.09 -0.63
C LYS A 289 11.77 8.11 -0.23
N GLU A 290 12.08 7.95 1.05
CA GLU A 290 13.44 7.82 1.58
C GLU A 290 14.20 6.64 0.94
N ASN A 291 13.47 5.59 0.52
CA ASN A 291 14.02 4.43 -0.17
C ASN A 291 14.04 4.55 -1.71
N GLY A 292 13.86 5.77 -2.23
CA GLY A 292 14.10 6.11 -3.63
C GLY A 292 12.91 5.93 -4.56
N TYR A 293 11.74 5.53 -4.04
CA TYR A 293 10.49 5.49 -4.79
C TYR A 293 9.95 6.91 -5.03
N ASN A 294 9.26 7.10 -6.15
CA ASN A 294 8.52 8.32 -6.46
C ASN A 294 7.07 8.05 -6.89
N ALA A 295 6.67 6.77 -6.90
CA ALA A 295 5.31 6.37 -7.25
C ALA A 295 4.85 5.16 -6.43
N ILE A 296 3.56 5.12 -6.13
CA ILE A 296 2.85 3.99 -5.52
C ILE A 296 1.79 3.49 -6.50
N ARG A 297 1.63 2.17 -6.63
CA ARG A 297 0.45 1.50 -7.17
C ARG A 297 -0.35 0.95 -6.00
N SER A 298 -1.58 1.39 -5.86
CA SER A 298 -2.51 0.84 -4.88
C SER A 298 -2.95 -0.56 -5.35
N SER A 299 -2.41 -1.58 -4.76
CA SER A 299 -2.62 -2.96 -5.22
C SER A 299 -3.64 -3.67 -4.33
N HIS A 300 -4.79 -4.13 -4.84
CA HIS A 300 -5.35 -3.99 -6.21
C HIS A 300 -6.75 -3.39 -6.09
N TYR A 301 -6.87 -2.20 -5.51
CA TYR A 301 -8.13 -1.51 -5.15
C TYR A 301 -7.85 -0.03 -4.83
N PRO A 302 -8.90 0.83 -4.84
CA PRO A 302 -8.73 2.25 -4.54
C PRO A 302 -8.14 2.50 -3.16
N CYS A 303 -7.12 3.35 -3.11
CA CYS A 303 -6.47 3.73 -1.86
C CYS A 303 -7.34 4.65 -0.98
N SER A 304 -6.91 4.88 0.26
CA SER A 304 -7.59 5.79 1.20
C SER A 304 -7.33 7.26 0.85
N LYS A 305 -8.20 8.15 1.33
CA LYS A 305 -7.97 9.60 1.26
C LYS A 305 -6.71 10.01 2.03
N ASP A 306 -6.47 9.42 3.20
CA ASP A 306 -5.27 9.68 4.00
C ASP A 306 -3.98 9.35 3.23
N MET A 307 -3.97 8.28 2.43
CA MET A 307 -2.85 7.92 1.56
C MET A 307 -2.65 8.98 0.46
N LEU A 308 -3.74 9.45 -0.19
CA LEU A 308 -3.65 10.50 -1.20
C LEU A 308 -3.13 11.81 -0.61
N ASP A 309 -3.67 12.21 0.53
CA ASP A 309 -3.21 13.40 1.26
C ASP A 309 -1.72 13.33 1.63
N ALA A 310 -1.26 12.16 2.08
CA ALA A 310 0.16 11.94 2.38
C ALA A 310 1.02 12.02 1.10
N CYS A 311 0.54 11.45 -0.01
CA CYS A 311 1.20 11.51 -1.31
C CYS A 311 1.28 12.95 -1.85
N ASP A 312 0.20 13.72 -1.74
CA ASP A 312 0.16 15.13 -2.14
C ASP A 312 1.18 15.97 -1.38
N ARG A 313 1.20 15.85 -0.05
CA ARG A 313 2.10 16.62 0.82
C ARG A 313 3.57 16.25 0.64
N GLN A 314 3.86 15.00 0.34
CA GLN A 314 5.23 14.49 0.27
C GLN A 314 5.76 14.37 -1.16
N GLY A 315 4.95 14.61 -2.19
CA GLY A 315 5.37 14.50 -3.60
C GLY A 315 5.58 13.05 -4.02
N MET A 316 4.65 12.15 -3.68
CA MET A 316 4.63 10.77 -4.15
C MET A 316 3.52 10.60 -5.18
N MET A 317 3.84 10.15 -6.39
CA MET A 317 2.85 9.92 -7.43
C MET A 317 2.00 8.68 -7.10
N MET A 318 0.73 8.67 -7.52
CA MET A 318 -0.19 7.56 -7.31
C MET A 318 -0.76 7.06 -8.63
N MET A 319 -0.64 5.75 -8.87
CA MET A 319 -1.49 5.01 -9.79
C MET A 319 -2.57 4.33 -8.98
N ASP A 320 -3.79 4.90 -8.95
CA ASP A 320 -4.90 4.29 -8.21
C ASP A 320 -5.56 3.21 -9.06
N GLU A 321 -5.67 2.01 -8.47
CA GLU A 321 -6.16 0.82 -9.17
C GLU A 321 -7.57 0.48 -8.70
N TYR A 322 -8.43 0.11 -9.66
CA TYR A 322 -9.83 -0.16 -9.36
C TYR A 322 -10.02 -1.54 -8.71
N VAL A 323 -9.61 -2.62 -9.38
CA VAL A 323 -10.05 -3.95 -8.93
C VAL A 323 -9.11 -5.08 -9.38
N ASP A 324 -9.02 -6.14 -8.58
CA ASP A 324 -8.22 -7.34 -8.90
C ASP A 324 -8.93 -8.31 -9.86
N VAL A 325 -10.25 -8.31 -9.89
CA VAL A 325 -11.07 -9.28 -10.65
C VAL A 325 -12.10 -8.57 -11.50
N TRP A 326 -12.42 -9.16 -12.67
CA TRP A 326 -13.55 -8.68 -13.46
C TRP A 326 -14.74 -9.61 -13.31
N TYR A 327 -15.06 -10.47 -14.31
CA TYR A 327 -16.21 -11.39 -14.28
C TYR A 327 -15.82 -12.87 -14.23
N ILE A 328 -14.52 -13.17 -14.11
CA ILE A 328 -13.97 -14.50 -13.82
C ILE A 328 -13.44 -14.50 -12.39
N HIS A 329 -13.91 -15.41 -11.58
CA HIS A 329 -13.46 -15.53 -10.19
C HIS A 329 -12.00 -15.97 -10.08
N LYS A 330 -11.24 -15.30 -9.19
CA LYS A 330 -9.93 -15.74 -8.70
C LYS A 330 -10.08 -16.56 -7.43
N THR A 331 -11.07 -16.19 -6.59
CA THR A 331 -11.52 -16.93 -5.40
C THR A 331 -13.04 -17.06 -5.44
N LYS A 332 -13.61 -18.06 -4.76
CA LYS A 332 -15.02 -18.44 -4.88
C LYS A 332 -16.01 -17.29 -4.63
N TYR A 333 -15.74 -16.45 -3.66
CA TYR A 333 -16.67 -15.41 -3.20
C TYR A 333 -16.11 -13.99 -3.41
N ASP A 334 -15.18 -13.82 -4.36
CA ASP A 334 -14.62 -12.50 -4.66
C ASP A 334 -15.63 -11.58 -5.38
N TYR A 335 -15.16 -10.35 -5.69
CA TYR A 335 -16.01 -9.30 -6.26
C TYR A 335 -16.52 -9.57 -7.69
N ALA A 336 -16.06 -10.63 -8.38
CA ALA A 336 -16.42 -10.90 -9.78
C ALA A 336 -17.93 -11.00 -10.02
N GLY A 337 -18.68 -11.53 -9.05
CA GLY A 337 -20.13 -11.64 -9.12
C GLY A 337 -20.87 -10.30 -9.16
N TYR A 338 -20.26 -9.22 -8.69
CA TYR A 338 -20.88 -7.88 -8.58
C TYR A 338 -20.41 -6.93 -9.69
N LEU A 339 -19.25 -7.16 -10.28
CA LEU A 339 -18.59 -6.19 -11.16
C LEU A 339 -19.47 -5.72 -12.30
N ASN A 340 -20.21 -6.61 -12.98
CA ASN A 340 -21.02 -6.25 -14.15
C ASN A 340 -22.09 -5.18 -13.83
N GLU A 341 -22.62 -5.17 -12.62
CA GLU A 341 -23.63 -4.21 -12.16
C GLU A 341 -22.98 -2.91 -11.63
N TRP A 342 -21.84 -3.01 -10.92
CA TRP A 342 -21.33 -1.93 -10.09
C TRP A 342 -20.12 -1.17 -10.66
N TRP A 343 -19.42 -1.67 -11.68
CA TRP A 343 -18.14 -1.10 -12.13
C TRP A 343 -18.19 0.40 -12.49
N GLN A 344 -19.34 0.89 -13.03
CA GLN A 344 -19.47 2.31 -13.37
C GLN A 344 -19.57 3.18 -12.11
N GLN A 345 -20.33 2.72 -11.12
CA GLN A 345 -20.46 3.44 -9.86
C GLN A 345 -19.13 3.43 -9.11
N ASP A 346 -18.45 2.29 -9.06
CA ASP A 346 -17.16 2.16 -8.37
C ASP A 346 -16.09 3.06 -8.98
N LEU A 347 -15.97 3.06 -10.31
CA LEU A 347 -15.03 3.95 -11.02
C LEU A 347 -15.39 5.43 -10.82
N LYS A 348 -16.69 5.78 -10.77
CA LYS A 348 -17.12 7.13 -10.48
C LYS A 348 -16.70 7.54 -9.07
N ASP A 349 -16.95 6.71 -8.06
CA ASP A 349 -16.60 7.00 -6.66
C ASP A 349 -15.08 7.12 -6.48
N MET A 350 -14.30 6.26 -7.15
CA MET A 350 -12.84 6.36 -7.19
C MET A 350 -12.38 7.71 -7.76
N VAL A 351 -12.87 8.07 -8.94
CA VAL A 351 -12.49 9.33 -9.59
C VAL A 351 -12.96 10.56 -8.80
N GLU A 352 -14.15 10.53 -8.21
CA GLU A 352 -14.65 11.64 -7.36
C GLU A 352 -13.77 11.85 -6.13
N LYS A 353 -13.23 10.78 -5.55
CA LYS A 353 -12.25 10.84 -4.48
C LYS A 353 -10.91 11.43 -4.96
N ASP A 354 -10.46 11.05 -6.15
CA ASP A 354 -9.10 11.30 -6.64
C ASP A 354 -8.91 12.64 -7.34
N TYR A 355 -9.99 13.22 -7.86
CA TYR A 355 -9.95 14.26 -8.89
C TYR A 355 -9.06 15.46 -8.55
N ASN A 356 -9.15 15.97 -7.32
CA ASN A 356 -8.40 17.17 -6.89
C ASN A 356 -6.98 16.84 -6.39
N HIS A 357 -6.62 15.56 -6.22
CA HIS A 357 -5.30 15.15 -5.74
C HIS A 357 -4.25 15.23 -6.85
N PRO A 358 -3.24 16.13 -6.74
CA PRO A 358 -2.19 16.23 -7.76
C PRO A 358 -1.30 14.98 -7.82
N CYS A 359 -1.22 14.19 -6.77
CA CYS A 359 -0.44 12.95 -6.75
C CYS A 359 -1.00 11.88 -7.68
N VAL A 360 -2.33 11.83 -7.91
CA VAL A 360 -2.93 10.84 -8.81
C VAL A 360 -2.58 11.17 -10.26
N ILE A 361 -1.76 10.30 -10.86
CA ILE A 361 -1.24 10.51 -12.22
C ILE A 361 -1.80 9.53 -13.24
N MET A 362 -2.50 8.48 -12.80
CA MET A 362 -2.95 7.39 -13.67
C MET A 362 -4.03 6.56 -12.97
N TYR A 363 -4.95 6.02 -13.74
CA TYR A 363 -5.90 5.01 -13.28
C TYR A 363 -5.57 3.64 -13.85
N SER A 364 -5.70 2.60 -13.04
CA SER A 364 -5.60 1.21 -13.49
C SER A 364 -6.96 0.50 -13.35
N THR A 365 -7.41 -0.16 -14.41
CA THR A 365 -8.73 -0.79 -14.47
C THR A 365 -8.76 -2.21 -13.97
N GLY A 366 -7.60 -2.83 -13.71
CA GLY A 366 -7.55 -4.20 -13.22
C GLY A 366 -6.15 -4.78 -13.12
N ASN A 367 -6.05 -5.90 -12.41
CA ASN A 367 -4.82 -6.65 -12.21
C ASN A 367 -4.96 -8.09 -12.72
N GLU A 368 -4.09 -8.51 -13.62
CA GLU A 368 -3.98 -9.90 -14.11
C GLU A 368 -5.32 -10.55 -14.46
N VAL A 369 -6.23 -9.76 -15.05
CA VAL A 369 -7.57 -10.20 -15.41
C VAL A 369 -7.52 -11.07 -16.67
N ALA A 370 -7.86 -12.35 -16.52
CA ALA A 370 -7.80 -13.34 -17.58
C ALA A 370 -8.71 -13.01 -18.77
N GLU A 371 -9.73 -12.22 -18.52
CA GLU A 371 -10.72 -11.75 -19.49
C GLU A 371 -10.13 -10.92 -20.61
N THR A 372 -8.99 -10.27 -20.40
CA THR A 372 -8.28 -9.53 -21.46
C THR A 372 -7.78 -10.42 -22.60
N ALA A 373 -7.84 -11.75 -22.46
CA ALA A 373 -7.64 -12.72 -23.53
C ALA A 373 -8.90 -13.02 -24.37
N GLN A 374 -10.07 -12.56 -23.92
CA GLN A 374 -11.38 -12.84 -24.51
C GLN A 374 -11.97 -11.60 -25.16
N LYS A 375 -12.79 -11.76 -26.20
CA LYS A 375 -13.43 -10.63 -26.91
C LYS A 375 -14.22 -9.72 -25.96
N LYS A 376 -15.06 -10.29 -25.08
CA LYS A 376 -15.84 -9.52 -24.10
C LYS A 376 -14.96 -8.70 -23.15
N GLY A 377 -13.85 -9.27 -22.69
CA GLY A 377 -12.92 -8.56 -21.80
C GLY A 377 -12.13 -7.47 -22.52
N ILE A 378 -11.71 -7.71 -23.78
CA ILE A 378 -11.08 -6.67 -24.62
C ILE A 378 -12.05 -5.49 -24.83
N GLU A 379 -13.34 -5.76 -25.11
CA GLU A 379 -14.37 -4.72 -25.19
C GLU A 379 -14.56 -3.99 -23.87
N LEU A 380 -14.55 -4.70 -22.73
CA LEU A 380 -14.68 -4.12 -21.41
C LEU A 380 -13.48 -3.19 -21.09
N THR A 381 -12.25 -3.57 -21.47
CA THR A 381 -11.07 -2.69 -21.36
C THR A 381 -11.33 -1.32 -22.01
N GLY A 382 -11.84 -1.31 -23.24
CA GLY A 382 -12.16 -0.07 -23.96
C GLY A 382 -13.32 0.71 -23.34
N ARG A 383 -14.34 0.01 -22.82
CA ARG A 383 -15.48 0.66 -22.13
C ARG A 383 -15.04 1.33 -20.83
N MET A 384 -14.24 0.68 -20.01
CA MET A 384 -13.72 1.26 -18.76
C MET A 384 -12.81 2.45 -19.03
N THR A 385 -11.90 2.35 -20.02
CA THR A 385 -11.02 3.46 -20.43
C THR A 385 -11.85 4.66 -20.90
N SER A 386 -12.83 4.45 -21.78
CA SER A 386 -13.69 5.52 -22.27
C SER A 386 -14.55 6.15 -21.16
N TYR A 387 -14.98 5.35 -20.19
CA TYR A 387 -15.75 5.85 -19.07
C TYR A 387 -14.90 6.70 -18.11
N LEU A 388 -13.67 6.25 -17.82
CA LEU A 388 -12.73 7.04 -17.03
C LEU A 388 -12.39 8.37 -17.70
N HIS A 389 -12.13 8.39 -19.02
CA HIS A 389 -11.91 9.65 -19.77
C HIS A 389 -13.13 10.59 -19.74
N LYS A 390 -14.36 10.04 -19.67
CA LYS A 390 -15.57 10.86 -19.49
C LYS A 390 -15.63 11.52 -18.10
N LEU A 391 -15.14 10.83 -17.07
CA LEU A 391 -15.11 11.32 -15.69
C LEU A 391 -13.93 12.28 -15.45
N ASP A 392 -12.76 11.92 -16.01
CA ASP A 392 -11.50 12.63 -15.87
C ASP A 392 -10.62 12.45 -17.13
N PRO A 393 -10.66 13.41 -18.07
CA PRO A 393 -9.87 13.34 -19.30
C PRO A 393 -8.39 13.72 -19.11
N TYR A 394 -7.98 14.10 -17.92
CA TYR A 394 -6.66 14.65 -17.63
C TYR A 394 -5.67 13.61 -17.06
N ARG A 395 -6.09 12.35 -16.96
CA ARG A 395 -5.26 11.25 -16.49
C ARG A 395 -5.33 10.05 -17.44
N PRO A 396 -4.17 9.42 -17.76
CA PRO A 396 -4.14 8.20 -18.58
C PRO A 396 -4.68 7.00 -17.83
N VAL A 397 -5.12 6.01 -18.62
CA VAL A 397 -5.66 4.75 -18.15
C VAL A 397 -4.78 3.58 -18.57
N THR A 398 -4.57 2.63 -17.66
CA THR A 398 -3.85 1.38 -17.88
C THR A 398 -4.63 0.18 -17.31
N CYS A 399 -4.10 -1.01 -17.51
CA CYS A 399 -4.49 -2.26 -16.85
C CYS A 399 -3.26 -3.15 -16.73
N GLY A 400 -3.05 -3.74 -15.56
CA GLY A 400 -1.95 -4.68 -15.34
C GLY A 400 -2.22 -6.03 -15.98
N ILE A 401 -1.53 -6.36 -17.08
CA ILE A 401 -1.72 -7.62 -17.80
C ILE A 401 -0.48 -8.50 -17.64
N ASN A 402 -0.65 -9.68 -17.04
CA ASN A 402 0.34 -10.75 -17.12
C ASN A 402 0.29 -11.38 -18.50
N ILE A 403 1.23 -10.98 -19.34
CA ILE A 403 1.24 -11.31 -20.77
C ILE A 403 1.26 -12.82 -21.01
N PHE A 404 2.04 -13.56 -20.23
CA PHE A 404 2.16 -15.00 -20.39
C PHE A 404 0.90 -15.73 -19.87
N PHE A 405 0.38 -15.34 -18.71
CA PHE A 405 -0.85 -15.93 -18.17
C PHE A 405 -2.08 -15.63 -19.03
N ASN A 406 -2.15 -14.44 -19.62
CA ASN A 406 -3.19 -14.07 -20.57
C ASN A 406 -3.19 -15.05 -21.78
N PHE A 407 -2.01 -15.37 -22.32
CA PHE A 407 -1.90 -16.35 -23.39
C PHE A 407 -2.36 -17.75 -22.95
N LEU A 408 -1.92 -18.23 -21.78
CA LEU A 408 -2.35 -19.54 -21.25
C LEU A 408 -3.88 -19.57 -21.05
N SER A 409 -4.46 -18.49 -20.53
CA SER A 409 -5.93 -18.36 -20.39
C SER A 409 -6.65 -18.48 -21.74
N SER A 410 -6.10 -17.90 -22.81
CA SER A 410 -6.68 -18.01 -24.16
C SER A 410 -6.67 -19.43 -24.73
N MET A 411 -5.86 -20.32 -24.15
CA MET A 411 -5.76 -21.74 -24.54
C MET A 411 -6.54 -22.68 -23.60
N GLY A 412 -7.34 -22.13 -22.66
CA GLY A 412 -8.04 -22.92 -21.64
C GLY A 412 -7.14 -23.43 -20.49
N MET A 413 -5.86 -23.01 -20.48
CA MET A 413 -4.89 -23.33 -19.41
C MET A 413 -4.69 -22.17 -18.43
N GLY A 414 -5.69 -21.28 -18.31
CA GLY A 414 -5.62 -20.10 -17.47
C GLY A 414 -5.32 -20.41 -16.02
N VAL A 415 -4.63 -19.49 -15.34
CA VAL A 415 -4.37 -19.55 -13.89
C VAL A 415 -5.70 -19.48 -13.14
N TYR A 416 -6.59 -18.59 -13.58
CA TYR A 416 -7.89 -18.33 -12.97
C TYR A 416 -9.03 -18.80 -13.86
N SER A 417 -10.06 -19.40 -13.25
CA SER A 417 -11.36 -19.72 -13.83
C SER A 417 -12.35 -20.02 -12.71
N ASP A 418 -13.65 -19.87 -12.99
CA ASP A 418 -14.71 -20.15 -12.02
C ASP A 418 -14.61 -21.59 -11.46
N ASP A 419 -14.41 -22.60 -12.34
CA ASP A 419 -14.23 -23.99 -11.91
C ASP A 419 -13.02 -24.19 -10.99
N LYS A 420 -11.93 -23.46 -11.21
CA LYS A 420 -10.73 -23.55 -10.36
C LYS A 420 -10.94 -22.86 -9.02
N ALA A 421 -11.64 -21.74 -8.99
CA ALA A 421 -11.97 -21.02 -7.77
C ALA A 421 -12.88 -21.87 -6.87
N GLU A 422 -13.92 -22.49 -7.47
CA GLU A 422 -14.82 -23.41 -6.76
C GLU A 422 -14.07 -24.61 -6.19
N LYS A 423 -13.32 -25.30 -7.05
CA LYS A 423 -12.55 -26.49 -6.65
C LYS A 423 -11.49 -26.18 -5.57
N SER A 424 -10.85 -25.01 -5.64
CA SER A 424 -9.88 -24.60 -4.63
C SER A 424 -10.55 -24.38 -3.27
N ALA A 425 -11.74 -23.75 -3.26
CA ALA A 425 -12.53 -23.56 -2.06
C ALA A 425 -13.01 -24.90 -1.46
N GLU A 426 -13.52 -25.82 -2.30
CA GLU A 426 -13.93 -27.16 -1.85
C GLU A 426 -12.78 -27.92 -1.17
N ILE A 427 -11.58 -27.85 -1.76
CA ILE A 427 -10.37 -28.48 -1.19
C ILE A 427 -10.05 -27.80 0.16
N ALA A 428 -10.07 -26.48 0.26
CA ALA A 428 -9.80 -25.76 1.50
C ALA A 428 -10.82 -26.08 2.60
N GLU A 429 -12.11 -26.17 2.25
CA GLU A 429 -13.17 -26.59 3.18
C GLU A 429 -12.97 -28.05 3.70
N GLN A 430 -12.52 -28.94 2.83
CA GLN A 430 -12.21 -30.31 3.23
C GLN A 430 -10.96 -30.38 4.14
N GLU A 431 -9.92 -29.61 3.82
CA GLU A 431 -8.69 -29.53 4.64
C GLU A 431 -8.95 -28.88 6.00
N ALA A 432 -9.81 -27.85 6.07
CA ALA A 432 -10.20 -27.20 7.32
C ALA A 432 -10.87 -28.17 8.33
N LYS A 433 -11.53 -29.22 7.84
CA LYS A 433 -12.21 -30.26 8.64
C LYS A 433 -11.29 -31.40 9.12
N LYS A 434 -10.04 -31.48 8.61
CA LYS A 434 -9.12 -32.57 8.98
C LYS A 434 -8.31 -32.21 10.23
N GLN A 435 -8.17 -33.17 11.15
CA GLN A 435 -7.34 -33.01 12.37
C GLN A 435 -5.83 -33.10 12.08
N GLU A 436 -5.42 -33.82 11.03
CA GLU A 436 -4.03 -33.89 10.57
C GLU A 436 -3.96 -33.41 9.11
N LYS A 437 -3.09 -32.46 8.82
CA LYS A 437 -2.94 -31.88 7.47
C LYS A 437 -1.88 -32.65 6.67
N GLU A 438 -2.31 -33.35 5.66
CA GLU A 438 -1.42 -33.86 4.62
C GLU A 438 -0.85 -32.71 3.77
N LYS A 439 0.31 -32.91 3.15
CA LYS A 439 0.89 -31.97 2.20
C LYS A 439 -0.07 -31.77 1.03
N LYS A 440 -0.69 -30.62 0.95
CA LYS A 440 -1.59 -30.23 -0.13
C LYS A 440 -0.87 -30.11 -1.46
N LYS A 441 -1.50 -30.54 -2.55
CA LYS A 441 -1.04 -30.19 -3.90
C LYS A 441 -1.42 -28.76 -4.22
N PRO A 442 -0.47 -27.87 -4.60
CA PRO A 442 -0.79 -26.49 -4.93
C PRO A 442 -1.77 -26.41 -6.10
N VAL A 443 -2.73 -25.48 -6.03
CA VAL A 443 -3.79 -25.25 -7.05
C VAL A 443 -3.82 -23.77 -7.42
N GLY A 444 -4.19 -23.42 -8.65
CA GLY A 444 -4.35 -22.04 -9.10
C GLY A 444 -3.03 -21.24 -9.06
N SER A 445 -3.04 -20.04 -8.47
CA SER A 445 -1.86 -19.16 -8.37
C SER A 445 -0.72 -19.80 -7.58
N GLU A 446 -1.02 -20.53 -6.51
CA GLU A 446 -0.02 -21.23 -5.69
C GLU A 446 0.77 -22.28 -6.51
N PHE A 447 0.12 -22.99 -7.46
CA PHE A 447 0.81 -23.89 -8.37
C PHE A 447 1.81 -23.15 -9.26
N TYR A 448 1.40 -22.02 -9.85
CA TYR A 448 2.28 -21.24 -10.72
C TYR A 448 3.38 -20.51 -9.96
N ASN A 449 3.12 -20.06 -8.74
CA ASN A 449 4.14 -19.50 -7.85
C ASN A 449 5.16 -20.58 -7.47
N THR A 450 4.71 -21.78 -7.11
CA THR A 450 5.58 -22.94 -6.86
C THR A 450 6.41 -23.30 -8.10
N LEU A 451 5.78 -23.28 -9.28
CA LEU A 451 6.48 -23.51 -10.54
C LEU A 451 7.51 -22.43 -10.84
N ALA A 452 7.16 -21.14 -10.61
CA ALA A 452 8.08 -20.01 -10.74
C ALA A 452 9.25 -20.10 -9.75
N CYS A 453 9.03 -20.64 -8.55
CA CYS A 453 10.10 -20.94 -7.59
C CYS A 453 11.04 -22.04 -8.09
N LEU A 454 10.49 -23.08 -8.74
CA LEU A 454 11.28 -24.22 -9.25
C LEU A 454 12.05 -23.90 -10.54
N VAL A 455 11.38 -23.22 -11.49
CA VAL A 455 11.93 -22.92 -12.83
C VAL A 455 12.63 -21.53 -12.87
N GLY A 456 12.40 -20.70 -11.86
CA GLY A 456 12.93 -19.35 -11.74
C GLY A 456 12.08 -18.32 -12.46
N ASP A 457 12.33 -17.02 -12.12
CA ASP A 457 11.63 -15.85 -12.67
C ASP A 457 11.77 -15.69 -14.20
N TYR A 458 12.77 -16.34 -14.81
CA TYR A 458 12.98 -16.33 -16.25
C TYR A 458 11.82 -16.94 -17.02
N PHE A 459 11.10 -17.91 -16.43
CA PHE A 459 10.00 -18.60 -17.09
C PHE A 459 8.89 -17.64 -17.57
N MET A 460 8.38 -16.79 -16.69
CA MET A 460 7.34 -15.80 -17.05
C MET A 460 7.89 -14.76 -18.05
N LYS A 461 9.11 -14.28 -17.83
CA LYS A 461 9.73 -13.26 -18.70
C LYS A 461 10.00 -13.77 -20.10
N ILE A 462 10.49 -15.01 -20.24
CA ILE A 462 10.69 -15.65 -21.57
C ILE A 462 9.35 -15.99 -22.19
N GLY A 463 8.42 -16.58 -21.45
CA GLY A 463 7.07 -16.89 -21.91
C GLY A 463 6.37 -15.66 -22.52
N ALA A 464 6.49 -14.51 -21.89
CA ALA A 464 5.92 -13.25 -22.39
C ALA A 464 6.47 -12.82 -23.76
N THR A 465 7.65 -13.31 -24.19
CA THR A 465 8.24 -12.98 -25.50
C THR A 465 7.71 -13.81 -26.65
N LEU A 466 6.97 -14.88 -26.39
CA LEU A 466 6.44 -15.76 -27.42
C LEU A 466 5.46 -15.01 -28.36
N PRO A 467 5.51 -15.23 -29.69
CA PRO A 467 4.65 -14.54 -30.64
C PRO A 467 3.14 -14.68 -30.34
N PRO A 468 2.61 -15.86 -29.90
CA PRO A 468 1.20 -15.98 -29.54
C PRO A 468 0.78 -15.07 -28.39
N CYS A 469 1.68 -14.78 -27.42
CA CYS A 469 1.40 -13.84 -26.35
C CYS A 469 1.10 -12.43 -26.87
N ASP A 470 1.82 -12.00 -27.91
CA ASP A 470 1.55 -10.73 -28.55
C ASP A 470 0.21 -10.72 -29.27
N TRP A 471 -0.12 -11.78 -30.05
CA TRP A 471 -1.39 -11.86 -30.78
C TRP A 471 -2.61 -11.77 -29.84
N LYS A 472 -2.48 -12.29 -28.61
CA LYS A 472 -3.57 -12.33 -27.64
C LYS A 472 -3.69 -11.07 -26.79
N THR A 473 -2.62 -10.31 -26.62
CA THR A 473 -2.62 -9.10 -25.76
C THR A 473 -2.70 -7.79 -26.53
N LYS A 474 -2.38 -7.79 -27.84
CA LYS A 474 -2.27 -6.55 -28.64
C LYS A 474 -3.54 -5.70 -28.64
N ASP A 475 -4.71 -6.33 -28.72
CA ASP A 475 -5.99 -5.64 -28.84
C ASP A 475 -6.44 -5.07 -27.50
N ALA A 476 -6.17 -5.74 -26.37
CA ALA A 476 -6.38 -5.19 -25.04
C ALA A 476 -5.50 -3.96 -24.80
N PHE A 477 -4.21 -4.05 -25.15
CA PHE A 477 -3.28 -2.90 -25.04
C PHE A 477 -3.63 -1.75 -25.97
N ALA A 478 -4.34 -1.99 -27.07
CA ALA A 478 -4.78 -0.92 -27.96
C ALA A 478 -5.96 -0.13 -27.40
N ASN A 479 -6.66 -0.65 -26.40
CA ASN A 479 -7.85 -0.04 -25.78
C ASN A 479 -7.52 0.79 -24.52
N MET A 480 -6.25 1.00 -24.21
CA MET A 480 -5.79 1.81 -23.08
C MET A 480 -4.68 2.79 -23.52
N ASP A 481 -4.46 3.84 -22.75
CA ASP A 481 -3.44 4.84 -23.08
C ASP A 481 -2.02 4.31 -22.89
N ILE A 482 -1.82 3.54 -21.83
CA ILE A 482 -0.52 3.00 -21.42
C ILE A 482 -0.67 1.49 -21.27
N ALA A 483 0.16 0.73 -21.97
CA ALA A 483 0.19 -0.72 -21.87
C ALA A 483 0.88 -1.16 -20.58
N GLY A 484 0.12 -1.74 -19.65
CA GLY A 484 0.59 -2.21 -18.35
C GLY A 484 1.06 -3.67 -18.42
N TYR A 485 2.35 -3.91 -18.16
CA TYR A 485 2.98 -5.22 -18.26
C TYR A 485 3.32 -5.77 -16.88
N ASN A 486 2.67 -6.88 -16.47
CA ASN A 486 3.13 -7.66 -15.34
C ASN A 486 4.19 -8.66 -15.82
N TYR A 487 5.40 -8.59 -15.22
CA TYR A 487 6.56 -9.47 -15.47
C TYR A 487 7.04 -9.55 -16.93
N GLY A 488 6.78 -8.49 -17.72
CA GLY A 488 7.03 -8.45 -19.16
C GLY A 488 8.36 -7.77 -19.60
N LEU A 489 9.35 -7.59 -18.72
CA LEU A 489 10.55 -6.80 -18.98
C LEU A 489 11.29 -7.21 -20.27
N PHE A 490 11.39 -8.51 -20.59
CA PHE A 490 12.11 -8.97 -21.78
C PHE A 490 11.39 -8.61 -23.09
N ARG A 491 10.12 -8.29 -23.02
CA ARG A 491 9.32 -7.89 -24.18
C ARG A 491 9.48 -6.42 -24.56
N TYR A 492 9.94 -5.55 -23.67
CA TYR A 492 10.02 -4.10 -23.91
C TYR A 492 10.70 -3.74 -25.22
N LYS A 493 11.90 -4.28 -25.47
CA LYS A 493 12.65 -3.98 -26.70
C LYS A 493 11.95 -4.42 -27.98
N HIS A 494 11.23 -5.53 -27.96
CA HIS A 494 10.46 -6.02 -29.09
C HIS A 494 9.29 -5.07 -29.37
N ASP A 495 8.50 -4.75 -28.34
CA ASP A 495 7.31 -3.95 -28.50
C ASP A 495 7.60 -2.47 -28.82
N LEU A 496 8.71 -1.94 -28.36
CA LEU A 496 9.20 -0.62 -28.75
C LEU A 496 9.46 -0.53 -30.27
N LYS A 497 9.86 -1.62 -30.92
CA LYS A 497 10.02 -1.68 -32.40
C LYS A 497 8.70 -1.90 -33.11
N LYS A 498 7.91 -2.86 -32.63
CA LYS A 498 6.68 -3.30 -33.29
C LYS A 498 5.56 -2.28 -33.20
N TYR A 499 5.47 -1.55 -32.08
CA TYR A 499 4.43 -0.58 -31.77
C TYR A 499 5.03 0.80 -31.49
N PRO A 500 5.32 1.61 -32.54
CA PRO A 500 6.05 2.85 -32.42
C PRO A 500 5.36 3.93 -31.56
N LYS A 501 4.05 3.85 -31.36
CA LYS A 501 3.27 4.79 -30.54
C LYS A 501 2.94 4.27 -29.13
N ARG A 502 3.22 2.98 -28.84
CA ARG A 502 2.88 2.38 -27.57
C ARG A 502 3.72 2.94 -26.43
N LEU A 503 3.07 3.41 -25.38
CA LEU A 503 3.67 3.69 -24.09
C LEU A 503 3.62 2.40 -23.25
N ILE A 504 4.69 2.09 -22.55
CA ILE A 504 4.86 0.86 -21.79
C ILE A 504 5.16 1.19 -20.34
N LEU A 505 4.47 0.51 -19.43
CA LEU A 505 4.65 0.58 -17.99
C LEU A 505 4.83 -0.84 -17.45
N GLY A 506 5.85 -1.06 -16.63
CA GLY A 506 5.95 -2.25 -15.79
C GLY A 506 5.00 -2.09 -14.61
N THR A 507 3.79 -2.60 -14.72
CA THR A 507 2.79 -2.48 -13.65
C THR A 507 3.11 -3.41 -12.50
N GLU A 508 3.86 -4.51 -12.77
CA GLU A 508 4.33 -5.42 -11.75
C GLU A 508 5.62 -6.12 -12.19
N THR A 509 6.66 -6.08 -11.36
CA THR A 509 7.99 -6.56 -11.73
C THR A 509 8.72 -7.22 -10.57
N PHE A 510 9.70 -8.07 -10.90
CA PHE A 510 10.52 -8.71 -9.89
C PHE A 510 11.56 -7.77 -9.30
N CYS A 511 11.87 -7.99 -8.04
CA CYS A 511 12.89 -7.31 -7.27
C CYS A 511 14.21 -7.09 -8.01
N LYS A 512 14.75 -8.13 -8.61
CA LYS A 512 16.07 -8.12 -9.26
C LYS A 512 16.10 -7.40 -10.60
N ASP A 513 14.95 -7.03 -11.15
CA ASP A 513 14.83 -6.39 -12.44
C ASP A 513 15.08 -4.87 -12.41
N ALA A 514 15.11 -4.24 -11.23
CA ALA A 514 15.25 -2.79 -11.04
C ALA A 514 16.40 -2.17 -11.84
N TYR A 515 17.60 -2.74 -11.79
CA TYR A 515 18.74 -2.25 -12.59
C TYR A 515 18.48 -2.37 -14.09
N SER A 516 18.00 -3.52 -14.55
CA SER A 516 17.79 -3.78 -15.99
C SER A 516 16.68 -2.91 -16.56
N PHE A 517 15.60 -2.71 -15.80
CA PHE A 517 14.55 -1.77 -16.12
C PHE A 517 15.10 -0.33 -16.25
N TRP A 518 15.83 0.14 -15.24
CA TRP A 518 16.33 1.51 -15.18
C TRP A 518 17.23 1.84 -16.37
N GLU A 519 18.15 0.93 -16.73
CA GLU A 519 19.04 1.10 -17.87
C GLU A 519 18.30 1.12 -19.22
N ILE A 520 17.14 0.49 -19.32
CA ILE A 520 16.27 0.55 -20.51
C ILE A 520 15.47 1.86 -20.52
N ALA A 521 14.85 2.20 -19.40
CA ALA A 521 13.96 3.35 -19.28
C ALA A 521 14.67 4.68 -19.52
N LYS A 522 15.90 4.85 -19.01
CA LYS A 522 16.72 6.06 -19.27
C LYS A 522 16.89 6.34 -20.76
N LYS A 523 16.99 5.30 -21.58
CA LYS A 523 17.28 5.40 -23.03
C LYS A 523 16.02 5.46 -23.89
N ASN A 524 14.84 5.18 -23.34
CA ASN A 524 13.60 5.05 -24.10
C ASN A 524 12.47 5.84 -23.43
N LYS A 525 12.08 6.95 -24.02
CA LYS A 525 11.04 7.81 -23.45
C LYS A 525 9.68 7.11 -23.31
N ARG A 526 9.39 6.12 -24.15
CA ARG A 526 8.13 5.33 -24.14
C ARG A 526 8.06 4.27 -23.05
N ILE A 527 9.15 4.04 -22.30
CA ILE A 527 9.13 3.28 -21.05
C ILE A 527 8.90 4.28 -19.93
N LEU A 528 7.71 4.27 -19.35
CA LEU A 528 7.27 5.28 -18.38
C LEU A 528 7.71 5.00 -16.96
N GLY A 529 7.82 3.73 -16.61
CA GLY A 529 8.10 3.36 -15.23
C GLY A 529 8.04 1.87 -14.97
N ASP A 530 8.17 1.54 -13.71
CA ASP A 530 8.20 0.20 -13.16
C ASP A 530 7.62 0.22 -11.74
N PHE A 531 6.81 -0.79 -11.38
CA PHE A 531 6.28 -0.99 -10.04
C PHE A 531 6.71 -2.36 -9.53
N VAL A 532 7.52 -2.38 -8.47
CA VAL A 532 8.03 -3.64 -7.91
C VAL A 532 6.96 -4.35 -7.08
N TRP A 533 6.87 -5.66 -7.23
CA TRP A 533 6.12 -6.51 -6.32
C TRP A 533 7.07 -7.12 -5.27
N SER A 534 6.97 -6.73 -3.98
CA SER A 534 6.22 -5.58 -3.50
C SER A 534 7.16 -4.54 -2.89
N GLY A 535 6.71 -3.29 -2.83
CA GLY A 535 7.47 -2.21 -2.20
C GLY A 535 7.43 -2.26 -0.68
N TRP A 536 6.29 -2.67 -0.12
CA TRP A 536 6.03 -2.81 1.31
C TRP A 536 5.46 -4.20 1.59
N GLU A 537 5.88 -4.84 2.68
CA GLU A 537 5.38 -6.13 3.11
C GLU A 537 3.93 -6.02 3.59
N TYR A 538 3.16 -7.08 3.38
CA TYR A 538 1.73 -7.12 3.68
C TYR A 538 1.29 -8.46 4.26
N ILE A 539 0.13 -8.51 4.88
CA ILE A 539 -0.47 -9.70 5.46
C ILE A 539 -1.18 -10.50 4.37
N GLY A 540 -1.03 -11.81 4.39
CA GLY A 540 -1.63 -12.73 3.41
C GLY A 540 -0.69 -13.12 2.29
N GLU A 541 -1.23 -13.75 1.24
CA GLU A 541 -0.49 -14.35 0.11
C GLU A 541 0.75 -15.14 0.55
N THR A 542 0.60 -15.87 1.66
CA THR A 542 1.71 -16.59 2.28
C THR A 542 2.25 -17.67 1.34
N GLY A 543 3.51 -17.56 0.93
CA GLY A 543 4.09 -18.50 -0.03
C GLY A 543 4.76 -17.85 -1.22
N ASP A 544 4.46 -16.60 -1.50
CA ASP A 544 4.99 -15.86 -2.64
C ASP A 544 6.48 -15.53 -2.51
N GLY A 545 6.91 -15.17 -1.29
CA GLY A 545 8.27 -14.72 -1.04
C GLY A 545 9.26 -15.83 -0.70
N ALA A 546 10.35 -15.44 -0.06
CA ALA A 546 11.39 -16.34 0.38
C ALA A 546 10.92 -17.28 1.50
N ALA A 547 11.50 -18.48 1.55
CA ALA A 547 11.43 -19.31 2.74
C ALA A 547 12.03 -18.59 3.96
N GLU A 548 11.70 -19.05 5.16
CA GLU A 548 12.28 -18.56 6.42
C GLU A 548 13.23 -19.61 7.00
N TYR A 549 14.22 -19.19 7.77
CA TYR A 549 15.13 -20.09 8.49
C TYR A 549 14.42 -20.90 9.56
N GLU A 550 14.90 -22.10 9.84
CA GLU A 550 14.26 -23.06 10.75
C GLU A 550 13.98 -22.46 12.15
N ASP A 551 14.88 -21.65 12.66
CA ASP A 551 14.80 -21.02 13.97
C ASP A 551 13.74 -19.91 14.11
N TYR A 552 13.17 -19.46 12.99
CA TYR A 552 12.03 -18.52 12.91
C TYR A 552 10.81 -19.12 12.23
N ARG A 553 10.90 -20.36 11.77
CA ARG A 553 9.81 -21.05 11.07
C ARG A 553 8.83 -21.63 12.08
N GLY A 554 7.58 -21.24 12.00
CA GLY A 554 6.50 -21.83 12.77
C GLY A 554 6.26 -23.29 12.37
N ARG A 555 5.82 -24.11 13.31
CA ARG A 555 5.58 -25.55 13.11
C ARG A 555 4.30 -25.81 12.31
N MET A 556 3.27 -25.01 12.52
CA MET A 556 1.95 -25.18 11.91
C MET A 556 1.78 -24.23 10.70
N PRO A 557 1.12 -24.66 9.62
CA PRO A 557 0.90 -23.81 8.44
C PRO A 557 0.25 -22.47 8.76
N HIS A 558 -0.72 -22.45 9.67
CA HIS A 558 -1.47 -21.24 10.04
C HIS A 558 -0.62 -20.21 10.83
N THR A 559 0.58 -20.52 11.24
CA THR A 559 1.49 -19.53 11.83
C THR A 559 2.09 -18.61 10.78
N ARG A 560 2.13 -19.00 9.50
CA ARG A 560 2.63 -18.15 8.42
C ARG A 560 1.63 -17.04 8.11
N MET A 561 2.06 -15.77 8.23
CA MET A 561 1.19 -14.60 8.12
C MET A 561 1.43 -13.76 6.87
N THR A 562 2.68 -13.66 6.40
CA THR A 562 3.05 -12.79 5.28
C THR A 562 3.73 -13.54 4.14
N GLY A 563 3.76 -12.92 2.95
CA GLY A 563 4.45 -13.43 1.78
C GLY A 563 5.97 -13.39 1.89
N ASN A 564 6.52 -12.48 2.69
CA ASN A 564 7.95 -12.23 2.87
C ASN A 564 8.66 -11.75 1.59
N ASN A 565 8.00 -10.88 0.84
CA ASN A 565 8.46 -10.35 -0.46
C ASN A 565 8.64 -8.82 -0.51
N GLY A 566 8.25 -8.07 0.54
CA GLY A 566 8.38 -6.61 0.62
C GLY A 566 9.83 -6.12 0.67
N ARG A 567 10.13 -5.04 -0.03
CA ARG A 567 11.42 -4.30 0.07
C ARG A 567 11.57 -3.62 1.42
N ILE A 568 10.49 -3.07 1.89
CA ILE A 568 10.30 -2.57 3.25
C ILE A 568 9.54 -3.67 3.98
N ASP A 569 9.96 -4.04 5.18
CA ASP A 569 9.29 -5.07 5.95
C ASP A 569 7.96 -4.58 6.55
N LEU A 570 7.24 -5.47 7.22
CA LEU A 570 5.93 -5.18 7.80
C LEU A 570 5.94 -4.04 8.82
N LEU A 571 7.07 -3.80 9.49
CA LEU A 571 7.26 -2.75 10.48
C LEU A 571 7.76 -1.43 9.88
N GLY A 572 8.06 -1.41 8.57
CA GLY A 572 8.59 -0.25 7.87
C GLY A 572 10.11 -0.14 7.88
N LYS A 573 10.83 -1.19 8.27
CA LYS A 573 12.28 -1.21 8.18
C LYS A 573 12.72 -1.59 6.76
N PRO A 574 13.62 -0.81 6.12
CA PRO A 574 14.19 -1.20 4.84
C PRO A 574 15.01 -2.49 4.94
N ARG A 575 14.73 -3.46 4.07
CA ARG A 575 15.55 -4.65 3.90
C ARG A 575 16.77 -4.34 3.00
N ALA A 576 17.74 -5.24 2.93
CA ALA A 576 18.89 -5.13 2.03
C ALA A 576 18.50 -4.86 0.57
N GLU A 577 17.35 -5.35 0.15
CA GLU A 577 16.77 -5.16 -1.18
C GLU A 577 16.37 -3.71 -1.45
N ALA A 578 16.01 -2.94 -0.44
CA ALA A 578 15.74 -1.50 -0.58
C ALA A 578 17.05 -0.74 -0.91
N ALA A 579 18.16 -1.09 -0.28
CA ALA A 579 19.48 -0.53 -0.62
C ALA A 579 19.86 -0.83 -2.08
N TYR A 580 19.65 -2.08 -2.55
CA TYR A 580 19.83 -2.43 -3.96
C TYR A 580 19.00 -1.53 -4.88
N THR A 581 17.74 -1.28 -4.53
CA THR A 581 16.82 -0.47 -5.33
C THR A 581 17.29 0.99 -5.41
N ARG A 582 17.72 1.61 -4.29
CA ARG A 582 18.26 2.97 -4.27
C ARG A 582 19.48 3.12 -5.18
N VAL A 583 20.38 2.13 -5.14
CA VAL A 583 21.57 2.11 -5.98
C VAL A 583 21.23 1.87 -7.46
N ALA A 584 20.32 0.94 -7.75
CA ALA A 584 19.89 0.62 -9.11
C ALA A 584 19.22 1.83 -9.78
N PHE A 585 18.44 2.62 -9.04
CA PHE A 585 17.77 3.82 -9.53
C PHE A 585 18.62 5.11 -9.46
N GLU A 586 19.93 4.99 -9.20
CA GLU A 586 20.87 6.14 -9.13
C GLU A 586 20.48 7.19 -8.07
N ARG A 587 19.80 6.75 -7.01
CA ARG A 587 19.50 7.64 -5.87
C ARG A 587 20.69 7.75 -4.92
N GLU A 588 21.47 6.68 -4.84
CA GLU A 588 22.70 6.60 -4.06
C GLU A 588 23.73 5.78 -4.82
N THR A 589 25.01 5.93 -4.49
CA THR A 589 26.10 5.18 -5.12
C THR A 589 26.42 3.88 -4.37
N GLY A 590 26.06 3.78 -3.08
CA GLY A 590 26.62 2.76 -2.19
C GLY A 590 28.09 3.03 -1.87
N PRO A 591 28.86 2.08 -1.30
CA PRO A 591 28.45 0.68 -1.07
C PRO A 591 27.51 0.53 0.13
N PHE A 592 26.60 -0.46 0.07
CA PHE A 592 25.81 -0.92 1.21
C PHE A 592 26.14 -2.38 1.49
N ILE A 593 26.54 -2.68 2.71
CA ILE A 593 26.92 -4.01 3.18
C ILE A 593 25.69 -4.72 3.73
N ALA A 594 25.44 -5.94 3.30
CA ALA A 594 24.48 -6.83 3.92
C ALA A 594 25.08 -8.22 4.06
N VAL A 595 24.84 -8.87 5.20
CA VAL A 595 25.45 -10.14 5.55
C VAL A 595 24.36 -11.15 5.83
N LYS A 596 24.40 -12.32 5.21
CA LYS A 596 23.52 -13.41 5.62
C LYS A 596 23.85 -13.84 7.04
N PRO A 597 22.84 -14.18 7.86
CA PRO A 597 23.10 -14.65 9.21
C PRO A 597 24.16 -15.76 9.22
N VAL A 598 25.34 -15.50 9.80
CA VAL A 598 26.54 -16.36 9.68
C VAL A 598 26.33 -17.71 10.38
N TYR A 599 25.57 -17.73 11.47
CA TYR A 599 25.22 -18.95 12.20
C TYR A 599 24.28 -19.90 11.42
N GLN A 600 23.58 -19.38 10.40
CA GLN A 600 22.65 -20.18 9.60
C GLN A 600 23.38 -21.00 8.55
N LYS A 601 23.11 -22.31 8.55
CA LYS A 601 23.70 -23.25 7.58
C LYS A 601 22.71 -23.68 6.49
N GLU A 602 21.45 -23.39 6.69
CA GLU A 602 20.38 -23.71 5.73
C GLU A 602 20.52 -22.85 4.47
N ASN A 603 20.44 -23.51 3.32
CA ASN A 603 20.41 -22.81 2.04
C ASN A 603 18.95 -22.50 1.67
N LEU A 604 18.48 -21.31 2.01
CA LEU A 604 17.11 -20.89 1.70
C LEU A 604 16.92 -20.71 0.18
N GLN A 605 15.84 -21.28 -0.33
CA GLN A 605 15.40 -21.03 -1.68
C GLN A 605 14.65 -19.70 -1.75
N LEU A 606 15.23 -18.74 -2.46
CA LEU A 606 14.60 -17.46 -2.74
C LEU A 606 13.74 -17.56 -4.00
N THR A 607 12.56 -16.96 -3.96
CA THR A 607 11.66 -16.87 -5.12
C THR A 607 12.06 -15.72 -6.06
N GLY A 608 11.32 -15.51 -7.16
CA GLY A 608 11.52 -14.37 -8.04
C GLY A 608 11.25 -13.02 -7.36
N TRP A 609 10.39 -13.03 -6.35
CA TRP A 609 9.95 -11.82 -5.62
C TRP A 609 10.88 -11.40 -4.49
N ALA A 610 11.82 -12.23 -4.07
CA ALA A 610 12.84 -11.89 -3.09
C ALA A 610 14.24 -11.88 -3.73
N LEU A 611 15.13 -11.02 -3.24
CA LEU A 611 16.50 -10.88 -3.73
C LEU A 611 17.52 -11.40 -2.72
N SER A 612 17.29 -11.17 -1.43
CA SER A 612 18.26 -11.44 -0.37
C SER A 612 17.57 -11.68 0.98
N LYS A 613 18.22 -12.45 1.85
CA LYS A 613 17.93 -12.57 3.29
C LYS A 613 19.08 -12.02 4.15
N ALA A 614 19.95 -11.22 3.52
CA ALA A 614 21.05 -10.58 4.23
C ALA A 614 20.55 -9.39 5.07
N LEU A 615 21.22 -9.14 6.18
CA LEU A 615 20.95 -8.08 7.14
C LEU A 615 22.09 -7.06 7.17
N GLU A 616 21.79 -5.79 7.42
CA GLU A 616 22.79 -4.73 7.57
C GLU A 616 23.44 -4.82 8.96
N SER A 617 24.16 -5.91 9.22
CA SER A 617 24.83 -6.18 10.50
C SER A 617 26.12 -6.98 10.31
N TRP A 618 27.11 -6.67 11.15
CA TRP A 618 28.34 -7.45 11.36
C TRP A 618 28.45 -7.99 12.79
N SER A 619 27.32 -8.25 13.44
CA SER A 619 27.23 -8.72 14.84
C SER A 619 26.80 -10.17 14.91
N TRP A 620 27.75 -11.08 14.62
CA TRP A 620 27.55 -12.55 14.58
C TRP A 620 28.45 -13.24 15.61
N ARG A 621 28.40 -12.76 16.85
CA ARG A 621 29.26 -13.23 17.94
C ARG A 621 29.16 -14.74 18.13
N GLY A 622 30.31 -15.41 18.33
CA GLY A 622 30.40 -16.85 18.41
C GLY A 622 30.61 -17.53 17.05
N CYS A 623 30.57 -16.81 15.94
CA CYS A 623 30.80 -17.36 14.59
C CYS A 623 32.21 -17.12 14.05
N ALA A 624 33.18 -16.72 14.90
CA ALA A 624 34.55 -16.46 14.47
C ALA A 624 35.15 -17.63 13.67
N GLY A 625 35.71 -17.33 12.51
CA GLY A 625 36.27 -18.32 11.57
C GLY A 625 35.25 -18.98 10.65
N GLU A 626 33.95 -18.78 10.87
CA GLU A 626 32.92 -19.32 9.99
C GLU A 626 32.81 -18.52 8.69
N LYS A 627 32.28 -19.17 7.64
CA LYS A 627 32.09 -18.54 6.33
C LYS A 627 30.93 -17.56 6.34
N ALA A 628 31.20 -16.27 6.23
CA ALA A 628 30.20 -15.22 6.02
C ALA A 628 29.94 -15.02 4.53
N GLU A 629 28.68 -15.01 4.12
CA GLU A 629 28.25 -14.53 2.80
C GLU A 629 27.90 -13.05 2.91
N VAL A 630 28.73 -12.20 2.28
CA VAL A 630 28.58 -10.75 2.29
C VAL A 630 28.11 -10.28 0.91
N GLU A 631 27.01 -9.55 0.88
CA GLU A 631 26.48 -8.88 -0.29
C GLU A 631 26.81 -7.38 -0.20
N VAL A 632 27.25 -6.81 -1.31
CA VAL A 632 27.48 -5.37 -1.39
C VAL A 632 26.71 -4.81 -2.57
N PHE A 633 25.91 -3.78 -2.30
CA PHE A 633 25.17 -3.06 -3.32
C PHE A 633 25.87 -1.74 -3.61
N ALA A 634 26.37 -1.56 -4.84
CA ALA A 634 27.10 -0.36 -5.24
C ALA A 634 26.98 -0.09 -6.74
N ARG A 635 26.96 1.16 -7.12
CA ARG A 635 27.10 1.59 -8.52
C ARG A 635 28.57 1.94 -8.79
N ALA A 636 29.36 0.91 -8.92
CA ALA A 636 30.83 0.96 -9.02
C ALA A 636 31.35 -0.05 -10.05
N ALA A 637 32.62 0.00 -10.37
CA ALA A 637 33.29 -1.02 -11.18
C ALA A 637 33.70 -2.24 -10.31
N GLU A 638 34.28 -1.94 -9.14
CA GLU A 638 34.77 -2.93 -8.19
C GLU A 638 34.45 -2.54 -6.75
N VAL A 639 34.41 -3.55 -5.88
CA VAL A 639 34.31 -3.39 -4.43
C VAL A 639 35.42 -4.18 -3.76
N GLU A 640 36.06 -3.60 -2.75
CA GLU A 640 37.00 -4.25 -1.85
C GLU A 640 36.41 -4.34 -0.45
N LEU A 641 36.55 -5.49 0.19
CA LEU A 641 36.20 -5.70 1.59
C LEU A 641 37.44 -5.72 2.45
N LEU A 642 37.40 -4.95 3.54
CA LEU A 642 38.40 -4.97 4.60
C LEU A 642 37.74 -5.51 5.87
N VAL A 643 38.40 -6.40 6.59
CA VAL A 643 38.02 -6.87 7.92
C VAL A 643 39.13 -6.46 8.89
N ASN A 644 38.79 -5.70 9.92
CA ASN A 644 39.75 -5.15 10.88
C ASN A 644 40.91 -4.41 10.18
N GLY A 645 40.56 -3.61 9.15
CA GLY A 645 41.54 -2.86 8.35
C GLY A 645 42.38 -3.70 7.36
N LYS A 646 42.25 -5.04 7.35
CA LYS A 646 42.98 -5.93 6.46
C LYS A 646 42.09 -6.30 5.26
N LYS A 647 42.69 -6.31 4.06
CA LYS A 647 42.01 -6.77 2.85
C LYS A 647 41.56 -8.24 2.97
N ALA A 648 40.25 -8.44 2.88
CA ALA A 648 39.61 -9.77 2.92
C ALA A 648 39.21 -10.27 1.53
N ALA A 649 38.69 -9.38 0.65
CA ALA A 649 38.29 -9.75 -0.70
C ALA A 649 38.24 -8.50 -1.61
N ARG A 650 38.27 -8.71 -2.95
CA ARG A 650 37.97 -7.70 -3.95
C ARG A 650 37.30 -8.35 -5.16
N GLY A 651 36.32 -7.68 -5.74
CA GLY A 651 35.56 -8.22 -6.87
C GLY A 651 34.82 -7.19 -7.69
N LYS A 652 34.43 -7.59 -8.91
CA LYS A 652 33.67 -6.75 -9.84
C LYS A 652 32.21 -6.63 -9.41
N VAL A 653 31.64 -5.45 -9.60
CA VAL A 653 30.21 -5.21 -9.43
C VAL A 653 29.46 -5.60 -10.71
N LYS A 654 28.42 -6.41 -10.58
CA LYS A 654 27.52 -6.79 -11.68
C LYS A 654 26.09 -6.35 -11.36
N LYS A 655 25.51 -5.50 -12.22
CA LYS A 655 24.14 -4.98 -12.03
C LYS A 655 23.90 -4.43 -10.61
N CYS A 656 24.83 -3.60 -10.14
CA CYS A 656 24.81 -2.99 -8.80
C CYS A 656 24.93 -3.96 -7.61
N ARG A 657 25.39 -5.20 -7.80
CA ARG A 657 25.56 -6.20 -6.73
C ARG A 657 26.86 -6.97 -6.86
N SER A 658 27.50 -7.21 -5.74
CA SER A 658 28.64 -8.13 -5.58
C SER A 658 28.37 -9.09 -4.43
N LYS A 659 28.90 -10.31 -4.51
CA LYS A 659 28.83 -11.31 -3.45
C LYS A 659 30.21 -11.81 -3.11
N PHE A 660 30.49 -11.94 -1.83
CA PHE A 660 31.77 -12.40 -1.29
C PHE A 660 31.54 -13.50 -0.25
N HIS A 661 32.52 -14.36 -0.12
CA HIS A 661 32.58 -15.36 0.93
C HIS A 661 33.91 -15.18 1.65
N ILE A 662 33.85 -14.75 2.89
CA ILE A 662 35.02 -14.45 3.72
C ILE A 662 34.88 -15.11 5.09
N PRO A 663 35.98 -15.39 5.81
CA PRO A 663 35.88 -15.75 7.22
C PRO A 663 35.27 -14.57 8.03
N TYR A 664 34.36 -14.89 8.95
CA TYR A 664 33.85 -13.91 9.91
C TYR A 664 34.87 -13.71 11.04
N GLU A 665 35.14 -12.46 11.38
CA GLU A 665 35.91 -12.04 12.54
C GLU A 665 35.17 -10.92 13.26
N ASP A 666 35.15 -10.95 14.61
CA ASP A 666 34.64 -9.83 15.39
C ASP A 666 35.46 -8.56 15.12
N GLY A 667 34.82 -7.40 15.21
CA GLY A 667 35.43 -6.09 14.94
C GLY A 667 34.66 -5.33 13.87
N GLU A 668 35.33 -4.91 12.79
CA GLU A 668 34.71 -4.13 11.73
C GLU A 668 34.81 -4.80 10.37
N ILE A 669 33.78 -4.58 9.55
CA ILE A 669 33.85 -4.82 8.10
C ILE A 669 33.65 -3.51 7.37
N THR A 670 34.55 -3.19 6.44
CA THR A 670 34.45 -2.01 5.57
C THR A 670 34.38 -2.45 4.11
N ALA A 671 33.38 -1.96 3.39
CA ALA A 671 33.33 -2.05 1.93
C ALA A 671 33.80 -0.73 1.33
N VAL A 672 34.69 -0.81 0.35
CA VAL A 672 35.20 0.35 -0.41
C VAL A 672 34.84 0.14 -1.88
N SER A 673 34.15 1.10 -2.49
CA SER A 673 33.79 1.04 -3.91
C SER A 673 34.73 1.86 -4.76
N TYR A 674 35.05 1.34 -5.96
CA TYR A 674 35.99 1.96 -6.90
C TYR A 674 35.36 2.15 -8.28
N ASP A 675 35.76 3.23 -8.95
CA ASP A 675 35.41 3.50 -10.34
C ASP A 675 36.24 2.64 -11.32
N LYS A 676 36.04 2.87 -12.62
CA LYS A 676 36.76 2.15 -13.68
C LYS A 676 38.27 2.47 -13.73
N ASN A 677 38.68 3.58 -13.14
CA ASN A 677 40.08 4.03 -13.10
C ASN A 677 40.78 3.55 -11.80
N GLY A 678 40.05 2.85 -10.92
CA GLY A 678 40.57 2.41 -9.63
C GLY A 678 40.54 3.50 -8.54
N GLN A 679 39.85 4.60 -8.79
CA GLN A 679 39.67 5.67 -7.81
C GLN A 679 38.52 5.30 -6.85
N GLU A 680 38.73 5.52 -5.55
CA GLU A 680 37.71 5.32 -4.54
C GLU A 680 36.52 6.27 -4.76
N ILE A 681 35.30 5.72 -4.74
CA ILE A 681 34.05 6.48 -4.81
C ILE A 681 33.53 6.77 -3.41
N SER A 682 33.42 5.72 -2.58
CA SER A 682 32.77 5.79 -1.26
C SER A 682 33.07 4.53 -0.45
N ARG A 683 32.80 4.58 0.86
CA ARG A 683 32.92 3.44 1.78
C ARG A 683 31.80 3.39 2.82
N GLN A 684 31.52 2.18 3.32
CA GLN A 684 30.66 1.95 4.48
C GLN A 684 31.35 0.99 5.42
N THR A 685 31.20 1.20 6.73
CA THR A 685 31.72 0.32 7.77
C THR A 685 30.56 -0.14 8.68
N LEU A 686 30.51 -1.43 9.00
CA LEU A 686 29.67 -2.00 10.04
C LEU A 686 30.55 -2.55 11.15
N MET A 687 30.07 -2.43 12.40
CA MET A 687 30.78 -2.85 13.61
C MET A 687 30.10 -4.03 14.25
N THR A 688 30.87 -4.95 14.83
CA THR A 688 30.35 -5.95 15.76
C THR A 688 29.93 -5.28 17.06
N ALA A 689 28.72 -5.55 17.52
CA ALA A 689 28.22 -5.03 18.80
C ALA A 689 29.05 -5.55 20.00
N ASN A 690 29.18 -4.74 21.02
CA ASN A 690 29.84 -5.11 22.29
C ASN A 690 29.10 -6.23 23.04
N GLU A 691 29.69 -6.72 24.15
CA GLU A 691 29.10 -7.81 24.94
C GLU A 691 27.79 -7.43 25.61
N GLU A 692 27.71 -6.19 26.11
CA GLU A 692 26.51 -5.68 26.75
C GLU A 692 25.31 -5.72 25.82
N THR A 693 24.14 -6.14 26.33
CA THR A 693 22.88 -6.16 25.59
C THR A 693 21.89 -5.22 26.25
N VAL A 694 21.34 -4.30 25.47
CA VAL A 694 20.35 -3.31 25.88
C VAL A 694 19.19 -3.31 24.89
N LEU A 695 17.95 -3.25 25.39
CA LEU A 695 16.78 -2.98 24.56
C LEU A 695 16.63 -1.47 24.38
N HIS A 696 16.74 -1.03 23.14
CA HIS A 696 16.47 0.37 22.77
C HIS A 696 15.00 0.53 22.42
N ILE A 697 14.29 1.36 23.19
CA ILE A 697 12.94 1.83 22.89
C ILE A 697 13.11 3.16 22.14
N ARG A 698 12.78 3.19 20.85
CA ARG A 698 13.09 4.33 19.95
C ARG A 698 11.81 4.94 19.34
N PRO A 699 11.02 5.73 20.09
CA PRO A 699 9.85 6.39 19.49
C PRO A 699 10.27 7.23 18.27
N GLU A 700 9.56 7.10 17.16
CA GLU A 700 9.87 7.85 15.93
C GLU A 700 9.66 9.36 16.10
N GLN A 701 8.89 9.77 17.11
CA GLN A 701 8.63 11.15 17.45
C GLN A 701 8.96 11.40 18.94
N LYS A 702 9.55 12.55 19.24
CA LYS A 702 9.87 12.96 20.62
C LYS A 702 8.65 13.41 21.42
N THR A 703 7.56 13.76 20.73
CA THR A 703 6.28 14.19 21.30
C THR A 703 5.16 13.69 20.41
N VAL A 704 3.96 13.48 20.96
CA VAL A 704 2.79 13.03 20.22
C VAL A 704 1.59 13.94 20.51
N LYS A 705 0.76 14.21 19.52
CA LYS A 705 -0.51 14.93 19.73
C LYS A 705 -1.53 14.01 20.39
N ALA A 706 -2.41 14.58 21.22
CA ALA A 706 -3.50 13.85 21.85
C ALA A 706 -4.34 13.06 20.83
N GLY A 707 -4.62 11.80 21.13
CA GLY A 707 -5.38 10.89 20.30
C GLY A 707 -4.69 10.38 19.02
N ARG A 708 -3.42 10.79 18.76
CA ARG A 708 -2.67 10.39 17.55
C ARG A 708 -1.80 9.16 17.81
N LEU A 709 -1.44 8.47 16.71
CA LEU A 709 -0.58 7.30 16.76
C LEU A 709 0.89 7.67 16.94
N LEU A 710 1.59 6.81 17.66
CA LEU A 710 3.03 6.84 17.83
C LEU A 710 3.60 5.45 17.53
N PHE A 711 4.59 5.40 16.63
CA PHE A 711 5.32 4.18 16.27
C PHE A 711 6.58 4.10 17.12
N ILE A 712 6.79 2.95 17.75
CA ILE A 712 7.85 2.74 18.74
C ILE A 712 8.64 1.47 18.37
N PRO A 713 9.68 1.58 17.52
CA PRO A 713 10.63 0.51 17.30
C PRO A 713 11.31 0.06 18.60
N LEU A 714 11.41 -1.25 18.77
CA LEU A 714 12.08 -1.96 19.84
C LEU A 714 13.24 -2.73 19.23
N GLN A 715 14.48 -2.49 19.64
CA GLN A 715 15.65 -3.11 19.04
C GLN A 715 16.71 -3.45 20.08
N TYR A 716 17.14 -4.70 20.13
CA TYR A 716 18.31 -5.09 20.90
C TYR A 716 19.61 -4.67 20.22
N GLY A 717 20.51 -4.09 21.00
CA GLY A 717 21.81 -3.61 20.59
C GLY A 717 22.77 -3.53 21.76
N ASP A 718 23.96 -3.01 21.53
CA ASP A 718 24.87 -2.59 22.59
C ASP A 718 24.56 -1.14 23.03
N SER A 719 25.28 -0.66 24.06
CA SER A 719 25.12 0.72 24.56
C SER A 719 25.48 1.80 23.53
N ALA A 720 26.29 1.48 22.53
CA ALA A 720 26.59 2.36 21.39
C ALA A 720 25.51 2.33 20.29
N GLY A 721 24.55 1.41 20.39
CA GLY A 721 23.45 1.23 19.44
C GLY A 721 23.76 0.33 18.24
N ASN A 722 24.87 -0.42 18.26
CA ASN A 722 25.12 -1.44 17.25
C ASN A 722 24.13 -2.59 17.42
N TRP A 723 23.45 -2.93 16.35
CA TRP A 723 22.39 -3.93 16.33
C TRP A 723 22.89 -5.34 16.64
N LYS A 724 22.12 -6.07 17.46
CA LYS A 724 22.36 -7.47 17.85
C LYS A 724 21.28 -8.38 17.27
N PRO A 725 21.38 -8.82 16.01
CA PRO A 725 20.34 -9.61 15.36
C PRO A 725 20.18 -11.04 15.87
N MET A 726 21.11 -11.51 16.71
CA MET A 726 21.03 -12.87 17.30
C MET A 726 20.24 -12.92 18.61
N GLU A 727 19.82 -11.75 19.14
CA GLU A 727 19.01 -11.69 20.36
C GLU A 727 17.58 -12.14 20.07
N LYS A 728 17.10 -13.11 20.86
CA LYS A 728 15.75 -13.68 20.78
C LYS A 728 15.09 -13.58 22.14
N HIS A 729 14.06 -12.78 22.24
CA HIS A 729 13.36 -12.52 23.47
C HIS A 729 11.86 -12.51 23.26
N HIS A 730 11.13 -12.95 24.28
CA HIS A 730 9.68 -12.79 24.37
C HIS A 730 9.38 -11.50 25.12
N LEU A 731 8.87 -10.49 24.42
CA LEU A 731 8.58 -9.18 24.99
C LEU A 731 7.12 -9.08 25.41
N LYS A 732 6.90 -8.45 26.59
CA LYS A 732 5.59 -8.00 27.05
C LYS A 732 5.57 -6.48 27.12
N VAL A 733 4.57 -5.86 26.49
CA VAL A 733 4.38 -4.43 26.43
C VAL A 733 3.16 -4.01 27.22
N THR A 734 3.31 -3.01 28.09
CA THR A 734 2.21 -2.33 28.76
C THR A 734 2.32 -0.83 28.57
N VAL A 735 1.18 -0.13 28.55
CA VAL A 735 1.12 1.30 28.32
C VAL A 735 0.26 2.00 29.36
N GLU A 736 0.65 3.22 29.75
CA GLU A 736 -0.12 4.10 30.61
C GLU A 736 -0.41 5.40 29.83
N ASN A 737 -1.60 5.96 30.01
CA ASN A 737 -2.11 7.11 29.27
C ASN A 737 -2.04 6.93 27.74
N ALA A 738 -2.29 5.70 27.27
CA ALA A 738 -2.34 5.32 25.86
C ALA A 738 -3.11 4.02 25.68
N THR A 739 -3.48 3.72 24.44
CA THR A 739 -3.98 2.41 24.01
C THR A 739 -2.94 1.74 23.15
N LEU A 740 -2.61 0.48 23.42
CA LEU A 740 -1.77 -0.35 22.54
C LEU A 740 -2.60 -0.76 21.32
N GLU A 741 -2.34 -0.15 20.18
CA GLU A 741 -3.06 -0.39 18.94
C GLU A 741 -2.51 -1.60 18.17
N GLY A 742 -1.24 -1.92 18.32
CA GLY A 742 -0.65 -3.09 17.70
C GLY A 742 0.75 -3.38 18.23
N LEU A 743 1.09 -4.66 18.25
CA LEU A 743 2.42 -5.13 18.63
C LEU A 743 2.80 -6.28 17.72
N GLY A 744 4.00 -6.23 17.12
CA GLY A 744 4.45 -7.29 16.24
C GLY A 744 5.93 -7.22 15.89
N SER A 745 6.40 -8.26 15.23
CA SER A 745 7.71 -8.32 14.59
C SER A 745 7.59 -8.54 13.08
N ALA A 746 8.69 -8.38 12.34
CA ALA A 746 8.71 -8.59 10.89
C ALA A 746 8.85 -10.07 10.49
N CYS A 747 8.73 -11.00 11.43
CA CYS A 747 8.75 -12.43 11.15
C CYS A 747 7.54 -12.81 10.29
N SER A 748 7.77 -13.64 9.26
CA SER A 748 6.66 -14.16 8.43
C SER A 748 5.81 -15.19 9.17
N TYR A 749 6.30 -15.72 10.28
CA TYR A 749 5.61 -16.70 11.11
C TYR A 749 5.33 -16.10 12.47
N VAL A 750 4.06 -16.01 12.83
CA VAL A 750 3.57 -15.39 14.06
C VAL A 750 2.58 -16.33 14.74
N GLU A 751 2.80 -16.62 16.00
CA GLU A 751 1.81 -17.28 16.85
C GLU A 751 0.78 -16.23 17.32
N GLY A 752 -0.50 -16.51 17.17
CA GLY A 752 -1.57 -15.56 17.51
C GLY A 752 -1.74 -14.43 16.46
N ASN A 753 -1.98 -13.19 16.91
CA ASN A 753 -2.25 -12.02 16.08
C ASN A 753 -1.58 -10.75 16.65
N TYR A 754 -1.68 -9.62 15.95
CA TYR A 754 -1.05 -8.36 16.34
C TYR A 754 -1.82 -7.51 17.37
N ALA A 755 -2.99 -7.98 17.86
CA ALA A 755 -3.76 -7.29 18.89
C ALA A 755 -3.33 -7.71 20.32
N GLN A 756 -2.39 -8.64 20.45
CA GLN A 756 -1.84 -9.11 21.71
C GLN A 756 -0.82 -8.11 22.29
N ASN A 757 -0.52 -8.22 23.58
CA ASN A 757 0.46 -7.39 24.24
C ASN A 757 1.81 -8.09 24.46
N THR A 758 2.03 -9.23 23.80
CA THR A 758 3.30 -9.97 23.77
C THR A 758 3.75 -10.22 22.35
N VAL A 759 5.07 -10.33 22.16
CA VAL A 759 5.67 -10.58 20.85
C VAL A 759 7.04 -11.23 20.99
N ASP A 760 7.34 -12.18 20.10
CA ASP A 760 8.70 -12.68 19.93
C ASP A 760 9.48 -11.77 18.98
N THR A 761 10.72 -11.41 19.37
CA THR A 761 11.58 -10.60 18.52
C THR A 761 12.01 -11.38 17.27
N TYR A 762 12.12 -10.67 16.16
CA TYR A 762 12.67 -11.17 14.91
C TYR A 762 13.99 -10.46 14.62
N TYR A 763 15.09 -11.18 14.66
CA TYR A 763 16.44 -10.62 14.64
C TYR A 763 16.63 -9.49 15.66
N GLY A 764 16.17 -9.69 16.89
CA GLY A 764 16.30 -8.73 17.98
C GLY A 764 15.39 -7.51 17.84
N GLU A 765 14.36 -7.54 17.01
CA GLU A 765 13.50 -6.38 16.74
C GLU A 765 12.01 -6.71 16.88
N ALA A 766 11.25 -5.69 17.29
CA ALA A 766 9.79 -5.65 17.30
C ALA A 766 9.32 -4.18 17.18
N MET A 767 8.03 -3.96 17.08
CA MET A 767 7.41 -2.62 17.07
C MET A 767 6.12 -2.62 17.87
N ALA A 768 5.96 -1.62 18.74
CA ALA A 768 4.69 -1.25 19.33
C ALA A 768 4.12 -0.01 18.63
N VAL A 769 2.81 -0.01 18.41
CA VAL A 769 2.07 1.17 17.94
C VAL A 769 1.05 1.52 19.00
N VAL A 770 1.09 2.76 19.50
CA VAL A 770 0.21 3.22 20.55
C VAL A 770 -0.59 4.45 20.13
N ARG A 771 -1.81 4.58 20.63
CA ARG A 771 -2.61 5.79 20.52
C ARG A 771 -2.49 6.57 21.82
N ALA A 772 -2.01 7.80 21.74
CA ALA A 772 -1.83 8.67 22.91
C ALA A 772 -3.16 9.05 23.56
N GLY A 773 -3.15 9.18 24.88
CA GLY A 773 -4.24 9.79 25.64
C GLY A 773 -4.36 11.30 25.42
N GLU A 774 -5.20 11.96 26.23
CA GLU A 774 -5.57 13.36 25.97
C GLU A 774 -4.55 14.39 26.50
N ALA A 775 -3.81 14.07 27.54
CA ALA A 775 -2.82 14.99 28.17
C ALA A 775 -1.76 14.24 28.99
N GLY A 776 -0.68 14.89 29.38
CA GLY A 776 0.39 14.32 30.19
C GLY A 776 1.50 13.66 29.37
N SER A 777 1.88 12.44 29.72
CA SER A 777 2.88 11.64 28.99
C SER A 777 2.34 10.23 28.70
N VAL A 778 2.61 9.71 27.53
CA VAL A 778 2.53 8.28 27.24
C VAL A 778 3.71 7.61 27.92
N LYS A 779 3.46 6.61 28.74
CA LYS A 779 4.51 5.76 29.30
C LYS A 779 4.38 4.37 28.72
N ILE A 780 5.45 3.87 28.10
CA ILE A 780 5.56 2.50 27.64
C ILE A 780 6.55 1.73 28.50
N THR A 781 6.13 0.56 28.95
CA THR A 781 6.97 -0.37 29.69
C THR A 781 7.09 -1.66 28.91
N VAL A 782 8.32 -2.08 28.63
CA VAL A 782 8.64 -3.31 27.90
C VAL A 782 9.44 -4.21 28.84
N SER A 783 8.97 -5.43 29.03
CA SER A 783 9.67 -6.44 29.83
C SER A 783 10.05 -7.62 28.95
N ASP A 784 11.27 -8.10 29.10
CA ASP A 784 11.71 -9.42 28.64
C ASP A 784 11.74 -10.40 29.84
N GLU A 785 12.38 -11.55 29.69
CA GLU A 785 12.47 -12.57 30.73
C GLU A 785 13.29 -12.16 31.95
N GLU A 786 14.17 -11.15 31.80
CA GLU A 786 15.15 -10.76 32.81
C GLU A 786 14.99 -9.31 33.28
N ARG A 787 14.55 -8.41 32.42
CA ARG A 787 14.65 -6.96 32.64
C ARG A 787 13.37 -6.24 32.22
N THR A 788 13.23 -5.04 32.77
CA THR A 788 12.14 -4.11 32.42
C THR A 788 12.74 -2.77 31.99
N TYR A 789 12.23 -2.27 30.88
CA TYR A 789 12.65 -1.01 30.27
C TYR A 789 11.44 -0.08 30.17
N THR A 790 11.67 1.23 30.36
CA THR A 790 10.59 2.21 30.34
C THR A 790 10.99 3.42 29.50
N CYS A 791 10.04 3.98 28.77
CA CYS A 791 10.19 5.22 28.02
C CYS A 791 8.95 6.08 28.21
N GLU A 792 9.14 7.40 28.34
CA GLU A 792 8.06 8.38 28.48
C GLU A 792 8.10 9.38 27.33
N ILE A 793 6.93 9.66 26.72
CA ILE A 793 6.78 10.56 25.59
C ILE A 793 5.70 11.61 25.92
N PRO A 794 6.03 12.90 25.93
CA PRO A 794 5.08 13.97 26.24
C PRO A 794 3.94 14.05 25.20
N VAL A 795 2.72 14.28 25.70
CA VAL A 795 1.52 14.51 24.87
C VAL A 795 1.31 16.01 24.72
N ILE A 796 1.24 16.46 23.47
CA ILE A 796 0.91 17.84 23.13
C ILE A 796 -0.61 17.94 22.95
N VAL A 797 -1.24 18.77 23.80
CA VAL A 797 -2.67 19.10 23.65
C VAL A 797 -2.80 20.17 22.57
N ALA A 798 -3.63 19.95 21.56
CA ALA A 798 -3.95 21.00 20.59
C ALA A 798 -4.65 22.16 21.34
N LYS A 799 -4.10 23.37 21.19
CA LYS A 799 -4.72 24.60 21.72
C LYS A 799 -5.97 24.97 20.96
#